data_f0f03107069d7c6afa8eb5839416ebaa
#
_entry.id   f0f03107069d7c6afa8eb5839416ebaa
#
_cell.length_a   1.000
_cell.length_b   1.000
_cell.length_c   1.000
_cell.angle_alpha   90.00
_cell.angle_beta   90.00
_cell.angle_gamma   90.00
#
_symmetry.space_group_name_H-M   'P 1'
#
loop_
_entity.id
_entity.type
_entity.pdbx_description
1 polymer ?
#
loop_
_entity_poly.entity_id
_entity_poly.type
_entity_poly.pdbx_seq_one_letter_code
_entity_poly.pdbx_strand_id
1 'polypeptide(L)'
;MAALSPKDAARAAELNRILNHAAYAYYALDNPELTDAEFDRLLIELQQLEAAYPELITEDSYTQRVGGYVSEQFEPVQHAARMYSMDDAMNLEELDAWLSRTDEALGASPTNPVAYTCELKIDGLGVALTYRDGQFVRAATRGDGSTGENVTANVLTISDVPRELALAGLEQVENRGLNQSIEVRGEVYMPKHSFIRLNEDADAAGKQPFANPRNAAAGSLRQKDPKITAHRDLETFIYAVADEGPLDVHSQWEFLNWLRSCGFNVNPHARRCLSAQEVHDFCAQALEQRGDLNYDIDGVVVKVDSFASQEALGFTSRAPRWAIAFKFPPEEKQTVLREIRIQVGRTGVLTPVAEFDPVTVAGSTIARATLHNLDEIRRKNVRAGDTIIVHKAGDVIPEVVGPVLSLRPADAVEFQMPTTCPSCGSPVIQEEGEVAFRCVSIDCPAQAVERLIHWGSRKAMDIDGLGDELINRMVEEGVLSDVADFYDKLTEETLANMPTGRVYDTDTADHLSGDSIPVGHTIAKKVMAKVEESKTRGLGRVLFGIGMRHVGANVAELLAQEFGSIQALATAPVEKIAEIPGIGPKIAESVHEFFSIPENVAVIERLRQAGVVLEEEKPENELPQTLAGLTFVLTGTLEHFTRDEAGAQLKAMGAKVSGSVSKKTSFVVAGEAAGSKLTKAESLGVPVLDEAALQQILETGQAPA
;
A
#
# COMPACT_ATOMS: atom_id res chain seq x y z
N MET A 1 35.56 -13.18 0.65
CA MET A 1 34.36 -12.45 1.02
C MET A 1 34.55 -11.89 2.42
N ALA A 2 34.20 -10.64 2.68
CA ALA A 2 34.23 -10.08 4.04
C ALA A 2 33.19 -10.84 4.89
N ALA A 3 33.47 -11.06 6.18
CA ALA A 3 32.50 -11.69 7.08
C ALA A 3 31.33 -10.72 7.32
N LEU A 4 30.10 -11.26 7.29
CA LEU A 4 28.88 -10.50 7.55
C LEU A 4 28.96 -9.81 8.92
N SER A 5 28.81 -8.49 8.96
CA SER A 5 28.79 -7.77 10.22
C SER A 5 27.41 -7.84 10.88
N PRO A 6 27.31 -7.84 12.23
CA PRO A 6 26.00 -7.76 12.91
C PRO A 6 25.20 -6.50 12.52
N LYS A 7 25.88 -5.42 12.16
CA LYS A 7 25.26 -4.17 11.70
C LYS A 7 24.60 -4.33 10.32
N ASP A 8 25.31 -4.98 9.38
CA ASP A 8 24.79 -5.21 8.02
C ASP A 8 23.62 -6.21 8.04
N ALA A 9 23.71 -7.25 8.88
CA ALA A 9 22.61 -8.18 9.10
C ALA A 9 21.35 -7.48 9.68
N ALA A 10 21.53 -6.63 10.68
CA ALA A 10 20.44 -5.86 11.28
C ALA A 10 19.83 -4.87 10.26
N ARG A 11 20.67 -4.23 9.44
CA ARG A 11 20.21 -3.29 8.41
C ARG A 11 19.42 -3.99 7.31
N ALA A 12 19.85 -5.14 6.83
CA ALA A 12 19.12 -5.94 5.84
C ALA A 12 17.74 -6.40 6.39
N ALA A 13 17.68 -6.85 7.64
CA ALA A 13 16.43 -7.21 8.28
C ALA A 13 15.46 -6.01 8.43
N GLU A 14 16.00 -4.83 8.78
CA GLU A 14 15.23 -3.59 8.85
C GLU A 14 14.69 -3.20 7.48
N LEU A 15 15.52 -3.19 6.43
CA LEU A 15 15.14 -2.90 5.06
C LEU A 15 14.03 -3.84 4.56
N ASN A 16 14.18 -5.13 4.78
CA ASN A 16 13.14 -6.11 4.43
C ASN A 16 11.80 -5.79 5.12
N ARG A 17 11.83 -5.43 6.41
CA ARG A 17 10.61 -5.06 7.14
C ARG A 17 9.96 -3.80 6.58
N ILE A 18 10.75 -2.76 6.31
CA ILE A 18 10.26 -1.48 5.76
C ILE A 18 9.65 -1.73 4.37
N LEU A 19 10.35 -2.40 3.47
CA LEU A 19 9.90 -2.65 2.10
C LEU A 19 8.64 -3.51 2.06
N ASN A 20 8.54 -4.57 2.87
CA ASN A 20 7.33 -5.38 2.95
C ASN A 20 6.14 -4.58 3.50
N HIS A 21 6.35 -3.72 4.50
CA HIS A 21 5.31 -2.86 5.06
C HIS A 21 4.85 -1.80 4.06
N ALA A 22 5.79 -1.10 3.42
CA ALA A 22 5.48 -0.08 2.42
C ALA A 22 4.76 -0.66 1.20
N ALA A 23 5.17 -1.85 0.72
CA ALA A 23 4.48 -2.55 -0.34
C ALA A 23 3.05 -2.94 0.06
N TYR A 24 2.83 -3.39 1.30
CA TYR A 24 1.49 -3.66 1.81
C TYR A 24 0.63 -2.39 1.88
N ALA A 25 1.19 -1.29 2.38
CA ALA A 25 0.50 0.00 2.44
C ALA A 25 0.11 0.49 1.04
N TYR A 26 1.03 0.37 0.07
CA TYR A 26 0.81 0.78 -1.31
C TYR A 26 -0.21 -0.11 -2.05
N TYR A 27 0.02 -1.44 -2.08
CA TYR A 27 -0.76 -2.35 -2.93
C TYR A 27 -2.07 -2.84 -2.30
N ALA A 28 -2.15 -2.97 -0.96
CA ALA A 28 -3.32 -3.50 -0.27
C ALA A 28 -4.20 -2.42 0.37
N LEU A 29 -3.59 -1.34 0.86
CA LEU A 29 -4.30 -0.29 1.59
C LEU A 29 -4.58 0.97 0.76
N ASP A 30 -3.99 1.06 -0.46
CA ASP A 30 -4.05 2.25 -1.33
C ASP A 30 -3.63 3.54 -0.58
N ASN A 31 -2.68 3.39 0.34
CA ASN A 31 -2.16 4.45 1.20
C ASN A 31 -0.63 4.36 1.26
N PRO A 32 0.09 4.86 0.24
CA PRO A 32 1.55 4.81 0.18
C PRO A 32 2.18 5.59 1.34
N GLU A 33 3.07 4.92 2.10
CA GLU A 33 3.82 5.51 3.21
C GLU A 33 5.24 5.93 2.78
N LEU A 34 5.74 5.36 1.70
CA LEU A 34 6.99 5.72 1.03
C LEU A 34 6.70 6.16 -0.39
N THR A 35 7.55 7.02 -0.90
CA THR A 35 7.58 7.36 -2.33
C THR A 35 8.20 6.22 -3.13
N ASP A 36 7.87 6.12 -4.42
CA ASP A 36 8.50 5.14 -5.31
C ASP A 36 10.03 5.29 -5.30
N ALA A 37 10.55 6.52 -5.32
CA ALA A 37 11.99 6.80 -5.26
C ALA A 37 12.63 6.41 -3.92
N GLU A 38 11.95 6.60 -2.78
CA GLU A 38 12.42 6.12 -1.48
C GLU A 38 12.37 4.61 -1.41
N PHE A 39 11.29 4.03 -1.90
CA PHE A 39 11.13 2.59 -1.98
C PHE A 39 12.22 1.95 -2.85
N ASP A 40 12.47 2.48 -4.04
CA ASP A 40 13.50 2.02 -4.96
C ASP A 40 14.91 2.18 -4.37
N ARG A 41 15.20 3.32 -3.69
CA ARG A 41 16.47 3.53 -2.99
C ARG A 41 16.70 2.49 -1.89
N LEU A 42 15.70 2.22 -1.05
CA LEU A 42 15.79 1.21 0.01
C LEU A 42 15.94 -0.20 -0.57
N LEU A 43 15.27 -0.46 -1.69
CA LEU A 43 15.38 -1.72 -2.41
C LEU A 43 16.78 -1.91 -3.00
N ILE A 44 17.37 -0.88 -3.61
CA ILE A 44 18.75 -0.90 -4.13
C ILE A 44 19.74 -1.12 -2.97
N GLU A 45 19.55 -0.47 -1.82
CA GLU A 45 20.39 -0.68 -0.64
C GLU A 45 20.33 -2.14 -0.15
N LEU A 46 19.13 -2.74 -0.12
CA LEU A 46 18.97 -4.15 0.23
C LEU A 46 19.65 -5.07 -0.78
N GLN A 47 19.47 -4.81 -2.08
CA GLN A 47 20.12 -5.57 -3.15
C GLN A 47 21.65 -5.53 -3.08
N GLN A 48 22.22 -4.35 -2.74
CA GLN A 48 23.67 -4.19 -2.54
C GLN A 48 24.18 -5.00 -1.34
N LEU A 49 23.44 -5.03 -0.24
CA LEU A 49 23.77 -5.83 0.94
C LEU A 49 23.69 -7.34 0.62
N GLU A 50 22.66 -7.77 -0.07
CA GLU A 50 22.47 -9.16 -0.48
C GLU A 50 23.51 -9.62 -1.52
N ALA A 51 23.93 -8.73 -2.42
CA ALA A 51 25.02 -9.00 -3.36
C ALA A 51 26.38 -9.14 -2.65
N ALA A 52 26.62 -8.35 -1.60
CA ALA A 52 27.84 -8.44 -0.80
C ALA A 52 27.85 -9.67 0.13
N TYR A 53 26.68 -10.08 0.61
CA TYR A 53 26.46 -11.14 1.60
C TYR A 53 25.27 -12.03 1.18
N PRO A 54 25.46 -12.99 0.24
CA PRO A 54 24.38 -13.84 -0.27
C PRO A 54 23.64 -14.65 0.80
N GLU A 55 24.23 -14.85 1.98
CA GLU A 55 23.59 -15.50 3.14
C GLU A 55 22.45 -14.67 3.75
N LEU A 56 22.29 -13.38 3.38
CA LEU A 56 21.17 -12.52 3.79
C LEU A 56 19.90 -12.83 2.99
N ILE A 57 20.02 -13.44 1.81
CA ILE A 57 18.87 -13.78 0.96
C ILE A 57 18.10 -14.92 1.61
N THR A 58 16.84 -14.63 1.96
CA THR A 58 15.89 -15.62 2.49
C THR A 58 14.65 -15.69 1.59
N GLU A 59 13.82 -16.71 1.74
CA GLU A 59 12.52 -16.80 1.04
C GLU A 59 11.61 -15.62 1.35
N ASP A 60 11.83 -14.96 2.51
CA ASP A 60 11.07 -13.81 2.98
C ASP A 60 11.68 -12.46 2.54
N SER A 61 12.85 -12.48 1.89
CA SER A 61 13.46 -11.27 1.35
C SER A 61 12.57 -10.59 0.32
N TYR A 62 12.37 -9.29 0.44
CA TYR A 62 11.56 -8.52 -0.51
C TYR A 62 12.11 -8.62 -1.94
N THR A 63 13.42 -8.76 -2.10
CA THR A 63 14.10 -8.96 -3.39
C THR A 63 13.74 -10.28 -4.07
N GLN A 64 13.15 -11.25 -3.35
CA GLN A 64 12.72 -12.55 -3.88
C GLN A 64 11.22 -12.58 -4.21
N ARG A 65 10.49 -11.49 -3.98
CA ARG A 65 9.04 -11.39 -4.17
C ARG A 65 8.68 -10.40 -5.27
N VAL A 66 7.57 -10.65 -5.96
CA VAL A 66 6.90 -9.66 -6.80
C VAL A 66 6.08 -8.75 -5.88
N GLY A 67 6.25 -7.44 -6.00
CA GLY A 67 5.45 -6.49 -5.22
C GLY A 67 3.96 -6.61 -5.58
N GLY A 68 3.11 -6.74 -4.57
CA GLY A 68 1.66 -6.83 -4.70
C GLY A 68 1.04 -7.64 -3.55
N TYR A 69 -0.24 -7.38 -3.28
CA TYR A 69 -1.04 -8.09 -2.28
C TYR A 69 -2.42 -8.39 -2.86
N VAL A 70 -3.02 -9.47 -2.41
CA VAL A 70 -4.41 -9.84 -2.71
C VAL A 70 -5.29 -9.36 -1.57
N SER A 71 -6.27 -8.52 -1.89
CA SER A 71 -7.25 -8.04 -0.91
C SER A 71 -8.31 -9.12 -0.65
N GLU A 72 -8.76 -9.23 0.60
CA GLU A 72 -9.87 -10.14 0.96
C GLU A 72 -11.25 -9.67 0.46
N GLN A 73 -11.31 -8.53 -0.24
CA GLN A 73 -12.58 -7.95 -0.71
C GLN A 73 -13.08 -8.55 -2.03
N PHE A 74 -12.20 -9.23 -2.79
CA PHE A 74 -12.48 -9.86 -4.07
C PHE A 74 -12.07 -11.32 -4.05
N GLU A 75 -12.75 -12.14 -4.86
CA GLU A 75 -12.39 -13.54 -5.03
C GLU A 75 -10.96 -13.66 -5.59
N PRO A 76 -10.08 -14.48 -4.99
CA PRO A 76 -8.72 -14.67 -5.49
C PRO A 76 -8.73 -15.49 -6.79
N VAL A 77 -7.87 -15.10 -7.73
CA VAL A 77 -7.67 -15.74 -9.03
C VAL A 77 -6.22 -16.12 -9.21
N GLN A 78 -5.94 -17.40 -9.47
CA GLN A 78 -4.62 -17.86 -9.87
C GLN A 78 -4.34 -17.49 -11.32
N HIS A 79 -3.16 -16.90 -11.58
CA HIS A 79 -2.68 -16.61 -12.93
C HIS A 79 -2.21 -17.88 -13.64
N ALA A 80 -2.37 -17.95 -14.95
CA ALA A 80 -1.90 -19.06 -15.77
C ALA A 80 -0.36 -19.21 -15.73
N ALA A 81 0.35 -18.08 -15.66
CA ALA A 81 1.78 -18.01 -15.40
C ALA A 81 2.06 -16.81 -14.48
N ARG A 82 3.21 -16.83 -13.78
CA ARG A 82 3.59 -15.75 -12.87
C ARG A 82 3.68 -14.41 -13.61
N MET A 83 3.12 -13.34 -13.02
CA MET A 83 3.30 -11.97 -13.45
C MET A 83 4.53 -11.38 -12.75
N TYR A 84 5.58 -11.13 -13.53
CA TYR A 84 6.85 -10.62 -13.01
C TYR A 84 6.82 -9.09 -12.85
N SER A 85 7.68 -8.57 -11.96
CA SER A 85 8.11 -7.18 -12.00
C SER A 85 9.16 -6.98 -13.10
N MET A 86 9.62 -5.76 -13.30
CA MET A 86 10.77 -5.45 -14.15
C MET A 86 11.88 -4.86 -13.29
N ASP A 87 13.12 -5.04 -13.72
CA ASP A 87 14.23 -4.27 -13.18
C ASP A 87 14.25 -2.88 -13.81
N ASP A 88 14.69 -1.88 -13.05
CA ASP A 88 14.68 -0.49 -13.44
C ASP A 88 16.08 -0.02 -13.84
N ALA A 89 16.17 0.88 -14.84
CA ALA A 89 17.33 1.72 -15.14
C ALA A 89 16.93 3.17 -14.88
N MET A 90 17.63 3.84 -13.97
CA MET A 90 17.30 5.20 -13.54
C MET A 90 18.01 6.28 -14.35
N ASN A 91 18.95 5.89 -15.21
CA ASN A 91 19.73 6.77 -16.08
C ASN A 91 20.19 6.00 -17.33
N LEU A 92 20.75 6.75 -18.29
CA LEU A 92 21.20 6.16 -19.57
C LEU A 92 22.41 5.23 -19.37
N GLU A 93 23.29 5.50 -18.41
CA GLU A 93 24.46 4.65 -18.13
C GLU A 93 24.03 3.26 -17.66
N GLU A 94 22.98 3.16 -16.84
CA GLU A 94 22.41 1.88 -16.39
C GLU A 94 21.71 1.15 -17.54
N LEU A 95 20.99 1.89 -18.40
CA LEU A 95 20.38 1.33 -19.59
C LEU A 95 21.44 0.79 -20.55
N ASP A 96 22.52 1.53 -20.81
CA ASP A 96 23.65 1.09 -21.65
C ASP A 96 24.36 -0.13 -21.08
N ALA A 97 24.52 -0.19 -19.77
CA ALA A 97 25.11 -1.34 -19.12
C ALA A 97 24.21 -2.58 -19.27
N TRP A 98 22.88 -2.42 -19.26
CA TRP A 98 21.95 -3.53 -19.48
C TRP A 98 21.97 -3.96 -20.96
N LEU A 99 21.91 -3.01 -21.92
CA LEU A 99 22.00 -3.30 -23.36
C LEU A 99 23.29 -4.07 -23.68
N SER A 100 24.42 -3.58 -23.18
CA SER A 100 25.74 -4.20 -23.42
C SER A 100 25.81 -5.63 -22.87
N ARG A 101 25.33 -5.88 -21.63
CA ARG A 101 25.26 -7.23 -21.06
C ARG A 101 24.36 -8.16 -21.85
N THR A 102 23.23 -7.64 -22.35
CA THR A 102 22.26 -8.39 -23.15
C THR A 102 22.85 -8.77 -24.51
N ASP A 103 23.50 -7.81 -25.19
CA ASP A 103 24.17 -8.03 -26.46
C ASP A 103 25.30 -9.05 -26.35
N GLU A 104 26.12 -8.96 -25.27
CA GLU A 104 27.20 -9.94 -24.99
C GLU A 104 26.62 -11.34 -24.74
N ALA A 105 25.58 -11.46 -23.90
CA ALA A 105 24.95 -12.72 -23.57
C ALA A 105 24.32 -13.43 -24.77
N LEU A 106 23.81 -12.65 -25.76
CA LEU A 106 23.21 -13.17 -26.99
C LEU A 106 24.22 -13.27 -28.15
N GLY A 107 25.50 -12.93 -27.95
CA GLY A 107 26.53 -12.97 -28.98
C GLY A 107 26.27 -12.00 -30.12
N ALA A 108 25.77 -10.81 -29.80
CA ALA A 108 25.51 -9.76 -30.81
C ALA A 108 26.76 -9.41 -31.62
N SER A 109 26.55 -9.09 -32.89
CA SER A 109 27.60 -8.65 -33.78
C SER A 109 27.04 -7.60 -34.78
N PRO A 110 27.89 -6.81 -35.45
CA PRO A 110 27.42 -5.83 -36.46
C PRO A 110 26.61 -6.46 -37.60
N THR A 111 26.83 -7.75 -37.90
CA THR A 111 26.08 -8.52 -38.91
C THR A 111 24.86 -9.26 -38.33
N ASN A 112 24.73 -9.35 -37.03
CA ASN A 112 23.60 -9.95 -36.35
C ASN A 112 23.32 -9.17 -35.05
N PRO A 113 22.74 -7.95 -35.15
CA PRO A 113 22.41 -7.15 -33.98
C PRO A 113 21.23 -7.74 -33.21
N VAL A 114 21.17 -7.49 -31.92
CA VAL A 114 19.98 -7.79 -31.13
C VAL A 114 18.91 -6.73 -31.46
N ALA A 115 17.71 -7.19 -31.77
CA ALA A 115 16.56 -6.31 -31.94
C ALA A 115 15.84 -6.13 -30.59
N TYR A 116 15.38 -4.93 -30.34
CA TYR A 116 14.62 -4.55 -29.16
C TYR A 116 13.24 -4.03 -29.55
N THR A 117 12.23 -4.31 -28.76
CA THR A 117 10.92 -3.64 -28.85
C THR A 117 10.80 -2.69 -27.67
N CYS A 118 10.64 -1.39 -27.98
CA CYS A 118 10.45 -0.32 -27.02
C CYS A 118 8.97 0.04 -26.94
N GLU A 119 8.44 0.10 -25.74
CA GLU A 119 7.04 0.40 -25.43
C GLU A 119 6.97 1.49 -24.36
N LEU A 120 5.96 2.36 -24.41
CA LEU A 120 5.73 3.32 -23.32
C LEU A 120 5.34 2.58 -22.06
N LYS A 121 5.94 2.94 -20.94
CA LYS A 121 5.58 2.42 -19.61
C LYS A 121 4.38 3.19 -19.08
N ILE A 122 3.20 2.59 -19.24
CA ILE A 122 1.93 3.19 -18.82
C ILE A 122 1.85 3.18 -17.30
N ASP A 123 1.48 4.30 -16.71
CA ASP A 123 1.25 4.42 -15.27
C ASP A 123 -0.20 4.11 -14.92
N GLY A 124 -0.47 2.83 -14.67
CA GLY A 124 -1.80 2.29 -14.44
C GLY A 124 -1.81 1.12 -13.46
N LEU A 125 -2.75 0.20 -13.65
CA LEU A 125 -2.92 -1.02 -12.87
C LEU A 125 -2.81 -2.24 -13.78
N GLY A 126 -1.84 -3.13 -13.50
CA GLY A 126 -1.64 -4.37 -14.26
C GLY A 126 -2.84 -5.31 -14.17
N VAL A 127 -3.29 -5.81 -15.34
CA VAL A 127 -4.43 -6.72 -15.46
C VAL A 127 -4.08 -7.91 -16.36
N ALA A 128 -4.62 -9.07 -16.01
CA ALA A 128 -4.63 -10.28 -16.83
C ALA A 128 -6.06 -10.54 -17.33
N LEU A 129 -6.22 -10.72 -18.63
CA LEU A 129 -7.50 -11.00 -19.31
C LEU A 129 -7.46 -12.40 -19.89
N THR A 130 -8.39 -13.26 -19.45
CA THR A 130 -8.49 -14.65 -19.92
C THR A 130 -9.61 -14.78 -20.96
N TYR A 131 -9.26 -15.34 -22.11
CA TYR A 131 -10.20 -15.68 -23.18
C TYR A 131 -10.21 -17.20 -23.36
N ARG A 132 -11.38 -17.76 -23.61
CA ARG A 132 -11.57 -19.17 -23.96
C ARG A 132 -12.41 -19.25 -25.23
N ASP A 133 -11.92 -19.98 -26.21
CA ASP A 133 -12.58 -20.08 -27.53
C ASP A 133 -12.89 -18.69 -28.13
N GLY A 134 -11.97 -17.73 -27.95
CA GLY A 134 -12.13 -16.35 -28.40
C GLY A 134 -13.08 -15.48 -27.55
N GLN A 135 -13.79 -16.05 -26.58
CA GLN A 135 -14.72 -15.32 -25.73
C GLN A 135 -14.04 -14.88 -24.43
N PHE A 136 -14.28 -13.64 -24.00
CA PHE A 136 -13.81 -13.14 -22.73
C PHE A 136 -14.45 -13.91 -21.57
N VAL A 137 -13.63 -14.44 -20.67
CA VAL A 137 -14.08 -15.27 -19.53
C VAL A 137 -13.82 -14.59 -18.20
N ARG A 138 -12.63 -13.98 -18.02
CA ARG A 138 -12.19 -13.52 -16.72
C ARG A 138 -11.15 -12.42 -16.82
N ALA A 139 -11.15 -11.53 -15.83
CA ALA A 139 -10.06 -10.58 -15.59
C ALA A 139 -9.60 -10.66 -14.13
N ALA A 140 -8.28 -10.50 -13.93
CA ALA A 140 -7.68 -10.45 -12.60
C ALA A 140 -6.64 -9.34 -12.51
N THR A 141 -6.50 -8.69 -11.36
CA THR A 141 -5.40 -7.78 -11.08
C THR A 141 -4.08 -8.56 -10.95
N ARG A 142 -2.93 -7.89 -11.04
CA ARG A 142 -1.62 -8.55 -10.87
C ARG A 142 -1.50 -9.25 -9.52
N GLY A 143 -2.03 -8.66 -8.43
CA GLY A 143 -1.88 -9.18 -7.08
C GLY A 143 -0.41 -9.35 -6.68
N ASP A 144 -0.07 -10.50 -6.09
CA ASP A 144 1.30 -10.90 -5.71
C ASP A 144 2.12 -11.50 -6.87
N GLY A 145 1.58 -11.44 -8.07
CA GLY A 145 2.15 -12.03 -9.28
C GLY A 145 1.78 -13.49 -9.52
N SER A 146 1.31 -14.22 -8.53
CA SER A 146 0.79 -15.60 -8.66
C SER A 146 -0.72 -15.63 -8.52
N THR A 147 -1.26 -14.79 -7.64
CA THR A 147 -2.70 -14.66 -7.36
C THR A 147 -3.10 -13.21 -7.46
N GLY A 148 -4.16 -12.91 -8.21
CA GLY A 148 -4.77 -11.58 -8.34
C GLY A 148 -6.20 -11.55 -7.78
N GLU A 149 -6.83 -10.38 -7.85
CA GLU A 149 -8.22 -10.15 -7.47
C GLU A 149 -9.13 -10.30 -8.69
N ASN A 150 -10.25 -10.98 -8.57
CA ASN A 150 -11.26 -11.11 -9.64
C ASN A 150 -11.97 -9.77 -9.88
N VAL A 151 -11.61 -9.10 -10.96
CA VAL A 151 -12.20 -7.82 -11.40
C VAL A 151 -13.03 -7.96 -12.69
N THR A 152 -13.46 -9.17 -13.01
CA THR A 152 -14.16 -9.50 -14.26
C THR A 152 -15.36 -8.60 -14.51
N ALA A 153 -16.23 -8.40 -13.51
CA ALA A 153 -17.43 -7.58 -13.66
C ALA A 153 -17.10 -6.11 -13.93
N ASN A 154 -16.00 -5.60 -13.36
CA ASN A 154 -15.52 -4.23 -13.53
C ASN A 154 -14.89 -4.04 -14.93
N VAL A 155 -14.00 -4.96 -15.33
CA VAL A 155 -13.38 -4.94 -16.67
C VAL A 155 -14.44 -5.06 -17.77
N LEU A 156 -15.50 -5.80 -17.54
CA LEU A 156 -16.64 -5.87 -18.46
C LEU A 156 -17.29 -4.49 -18.72
N THR A 157 -17.07 -3.47 -17.95
CA THR A 157 -17.55 -2.11 -18.20
C THR A 157 -16.60 -1.26 -19.05
N ILE A 158 -15.37 -1.72 -19.26
CA ILE A 158 -14.35 -1.02 -20.07
C ILE A 158 -14.65 -1.30 -21.55
N SER A 159 -14.82 -0.26 -22.33
CA SER A 159 -15.34 -0.35 -23.70
C SER A 159 -14.33 -0.87 -24.73
N ASP A 160 -13.02 -0.71 -24.48
CA ASP A 160 -11.94 -1.11 -25.38
C ASP A 160 -11.44 -2.55 -25.12
N VAL A 161 -12.01 -3.26 -24.12
CA VAL A 161 -11.75 -4.68 -23.90
C VAL A 161 -12.67 -5.51 -24.79
N PRO A 162 -12.14 -6.26 -25.78
CA PRO A 162 -12.94 -7.09 -26.65
C PRO A 162 -13.70 -8.17 -25.87
N ARG A 163 -15.02 -8.30 -26.09
CA ARG A 163 -15.83 -9.40 -25.54
C ARG A 163 -15.56 -10.71 -26.26
N GLU A 164 -15.23 -10.58 -27.53
CA GLU A 164 -14.91 -11.65 -28.45
C GLU A 164 -13.72 -11.19 -29.30
N LEU A 165 -12.73 -12.06 -29.46
CA LEU A 165 -11.56 -11.78 -30.28
C LEU A 165 -11.95 -11.77 -31.76
N ALA A 166 -11.38 -10.86 -32.53
CA ALA A 166 -11.63 -10.76 -33.97
C ALA A 166 -11.18 -12.03 -34.72
N LEU A 167 -11.95 -12.45 -35.72
CA LEU A 167 -11.70 -13.69 -36.49
C LEU A 167 -10.27 -13.79 -37.06
N ALA A 168 -9.69 -12.68 -37.52
CA ALA A 168 -8.33 -12.67 -38.05
C ALA A 168 -7.26 -13.10 -37.03
N GLY A 169 -7.52 -12.87 -35.70
CA GLY A 169 -6.65 -13.34 -34.64
C GLY A 169 -6.91 -14.80 -34.26
N LEU A 170 -8.18 -15.26 -34.39
CA LEU A 170 -8.59 -16.63 -34.07
C LEU A 170 -8.07 -17.66 -35.09
N GLU A 171 -7.97 -17.31 -36.38
CA GLU A 171 -7.43 -18.21 -37.41
C GLU A 171 -6.02 -18.70 -37.07
N GLN A 172 -5.21 -17.91 -36.40
CA GLN A 172 -3.90 -18.31 -35.92
C GLN A 172 -3.97 -19.25 -34.72
N VAL A 173 -5.05 -19.20 -33.92
CA VAL A 173 -5.28 -20.01 -32.74
C VAL A 173 -6.01 -21.33 -33.10
N GLU A 174 -7.03 -21.29 -33.94
CA GLU A 174 -7.83 -22.46 -34.36
C GLU A 174 -7.05 -23.50 -35.15
N ASN A 175 -6.11 -23.07 -35.99
CA ASN A 175 -5.29 -23.98 -36.82
C ASN A 175 -4.35 -24.90 -36.01
N ARG A 176 -4.28 -24.76 -34.67
CA ARG A 176 -3.48 -25.61 -33.77
C ARG A 176 -4.27 -26.53 -32.85
N GLY A 177 -5.58 -26.61 -33.01
CA GLY A 177 -6.41 -27.52 -32.20
C GLY A 177 -6.62 -27.06 -30.76
N LEU A 178 -6.67 -25.76 -30.54
CA LEU A 178 -6.76 -25.17 -29.21
C LEU A 178 -8.21 -25.01 -28.71
N ASN A 179 -8.66 -25.99 -27.97
CA ASN A 179 -9.61 -25.78 -26.87
C ASN A 179 -8.88 -25.13 -25.66
N GLN A 180 -8.02 -24.11 -25.89
CA GLN A 180 -7.17 -23.58 -24.83
C GLN A 180 -7.54 -22.13 -24.50
N SER A 181 -7.49 -21.81 -23.22
CA SER A 181 -7.63 -20.43 -22.76
C SER A 181 -6.33 -19.66 -23.03
N ILE A 182 -6.44 -18.42 -23.52
CA ILE A 182 -5.35 -17.47 -23.66
C ILE A 182 -5.49 -16.44 -22.55
N GLU A 183 -4.42 -16.18 -21.82
CA GLU A 183 -4.32 -15.08 -20.87
C GLU A 183 -3.39 -14.01 -21.46
N VAL A 184 -3.96 -12.86 -21.82
CA VAL A 184 -3.20 -11.66 -22.23
C VAL A 184 -3.08 -10.70 -21.06
N ARG A 185 -2.05 -9.87 -21.07
CA ARG A 185 -1.71 -8.96 -20.00
C ARG A 185 -1.55 -7.54 -20.49
N GLY A 186 -1.99 -6.61 -19.68
CA GLY A 186 -1.97 -5.20 -20.02
C GLY A 186 -2.04 -4.31 -18.79
N GLU A 187 -2.22 -3.02 -19.06
CA GLU A 187 -2.42 -2.00 -18.06
C GLU A 187 -3.79 -1.37 -18.23
N VAL A 188 -4.56 -1.28 -17.15
CA VAL A 188 -5.76 -0.43 -17.08
C VAL A 188 -5.33 0.93 -16.58
N TYR A 189 -5.69 1.97 -17.29
CA TYR A 189 -5.36 3.35 -16.95
C TYR A 189 -6.56 4.28 -17.01
N MET A 190 -6.44 5.44 -16.41
CA MET A 190 -7.42 6.50 -16.52
C MET A 190 -6.88 7.62 -17.42
N PRO A 191 -7.55 7.95 -18.54
CA PRO A 191 -7.20 9.09 -19.36
C PRO A 191 -7.19 10.40 -18.56
N LYS A 192 -6.26 11.31 -18.86
CA LYS A 192 -6.12 12.60 -18.15
C LYS A 192 -7.41 13.42 -18.12
N HIS A 193 -8.14 13.46 -19.24
CA HIS A 193 -9.43 14.17 -19.27
C HIS A 193 -10.49 13.54 -18.37
N SER A 194 -10.51 12.22 -18.23
CA SER A 194 -11.42 11.50 -17.34
C SER A 194 -11.06 11.71 -15.87
N PHE A 195 -9.75 11.76 -15.56
CA PHE A 195 -9.23 12.08 -14.24
C PHE A 195 -9.62 13.50 -13.78
N ILE A 196 -9.46 14.49 -14.67
CA ILE A 196 -9.85 15.87 -14.37
C ILE A 196 -11.35 15.93 -14.04
N ARG A 197 -12.21 15.38 -14.90
CA ARG A 197 -13.65 15.32 -14.68
C ARG A 197 -14.02 14.60 -13.37
N LEU A 198 -13.37 13.48 -13.08
CA LEU A 198 -13.60 12.72 -11.85
C LEU A 198 -13.30 13.54 -10.60
N ASN A 199 -12.23 14.32 -10.61
CA ASN A 199 -11.86 15.16 -9.49
C ASN A 199 -12.77 16.41 -9.38
N GLU A 200 -13.21 16.98 -10.49
CA GLU A 200 -14.25 18.03 -10.49
C GLU A 200 -15.56 17.52 -9.87
N ASP A 201 -15.99 16.29 -10.23
CA ASP A 201 -17.17 15.66 -9.64
C ASP A 201 -16.98 15.35 -8.14
N ALA A 202 -15.77 14.94 -7.74
CA ALA A 202 -15.43 14.69 -6.34
C ALA A 202 -15.50 16.00 -5.53
N ASP A 203 -14.90 17.06 -6.03
CA ASP A 203 -14.94 18.39 -5.41
C ASP A 203 -16.37 18.91 -5.29
N ALA A 204 -17.18 18.80 -6.35
CA ALA A 204 -18.58 19.19 -6.33
C ALA A 204 -19.41 18.36 -5.32
N ALA A 205 -19.05 17.09 -5.12
CA ALA A 205 -19.68 16.20 -4.15
C ALA A 205 -19.09 16.30 -2.73
N GLY A 206 -18.07 17.13 -2.53
CA GLY A 206 -17.38 17.27 -1.24
C GLY A 206 -16.55 16.07 -0.82
N LYS A 207 -16.09 15.28 -1.76
CA LYS A 207 -15.21 14.13 -1.54
C LYS A 207 -13.76 14.51 -1.80
N GLN A 208 -12.83 13.80 -1.17
CA GLN A 208 -11.43 13.98 -1.43
C GLN A 208 -11.08 13.58 -2.88
N PRO A 209 -10.42 14.46 -3.66
CA PRO A 209 -9.96 14.13 -5.00
C PRO A 209 -8.88 13.04 -4.97
N PHE A 210 -8.76 12.30 -6.07
CA PHE A 210 -7.65 11.36 -6.25
C PHE A 210 -6.34 12.11 -6.52
N ALA A 211 -5.25 11.59 -5.98
CA ALA A 211 -3.93 12.22 -6.07
C ALA A 211 -3.34 12.19 -7.49
N ASN A 212 -3.57 11.10 -8.24
CA ASN A 212 -3.09 10.93 -9.61
C ASN A 212 -3.98 9.96 -10.41
N PRO A 213 -3.83 9.90 -11.76
CA PRO A 213 -4.60 9.01 -12.62
C PRO A 213 -4.43 7.53 -12.30
N ARG A 214 -3.25 7.08 -11.87
CA ARG A 214 -2.98 5.69 -11.47
C ARG A 214 -3.83 5.27 -10.28
N ASN A 215 -3.83 6.06 -9.19
CA ASN A 215 -4.63 5.77 -8.00
C ASN A 215 -6.13 5.84 -8.32
N ALA A 216 -6.52 6.78 -9.19
CA ALA A 216 -7.89 6.87 -9.67
C ALA A 216 -8.30 5.64 -10.49
N ALA A 217 -7.43 5.12 -11.36
CA ALA A 217 -7.67 3.89 -12.11
C ALA A 217 -7.77 2.68 -11.18
N ALA A 218 -6.82 2.51 -10.25
CA ALA A 218 -6.80 1.41 -9.29
C ALA A 218 -8.04 1.40 -8.39
N GLY A 219 -8.39 2.55 -7.80
CA GLY A 219 -9.57 2.70 -6.97
C GLY A 219 -10.89 2.54 -7.75
N SER A 220 -10.90 2.90 -9.04
CA SER A 220 -12.07 2.73 -9.92
C SER A 220 -12.26 1.29 -10.37
N LEU A 221 -11.17 0.55 -10.65
CA LEU A 221 -11.24 -0.86 -11.05
C LEU A 221 -11.65 -1.78 -9.89
N ARG A 222 -11.31 -1.41 -8.66
CA ARG A 222 -11.60 -2.17 -7.43
C ARG A 222 -12.93 -1.76 -6.76
N GLN A 223 -13.92 -1.29 -7.50
CA GLN A 223 -15.25 -0.98 -6.97
C GLN A 223 -16.09 -2.24 -6.81
N LYS A 224 -16.80 -2.38 -5.68
CA LYS A 224 -17.74 -3.48 -5.44
C LYS A 224 -18.95 -3.46 -6.39
N ASP A 225 -19.38 -2.25 -6.79
CA ASP A 225 -20.43 -2.06 -7.78
C ASP A 225 -19.81 -1.69 -9.13
N PRO A 226 -19.87 -2.59 -10.13
CA PRO A 226 -19.33 -2.32 -11.48
C PRO A 226 -19.94 -1.10 -12.17
N LYS A 227 -21.13 -0.66 -11.76
CA LYS A 227 -21.76 0.55 -12.30
C LYS A 227 -20.92 1.80 -11.99
N ILE A 228 -20.23 1.82 -10.85
CA ILE A 228 -19.31 2.92 -10.51
C ILE A 228 -18.14 2.91 -11.49
N THR A 229 -17.54 1.76 -11.74
CA THR A 229 -16.44 1.60 -12.72
C THR A 229 -16.87 2.05 -14.12
N ALA A 230 -18.09 1.73 -14.54
CA ALA A 230 -18.65 2.09 -15.85
C ALA A 230 -18.67 3.61 -16.12
N HIS A 231 -18.71 4.45 -15.06
CA HIS A 231 -18.73 5.92 -15.18
C HIS A 231 -17.33 6.55 -15.06
N ARG A 232 -16.28 5.72 -15.00
CA ARG A 232 -14.90 6.17 -14.78
C ARG A 232 -14.11 6.32 -16.09
N ASP A 233 -14.65 5.86 -17.23
CA ASP A 233 -14.03 5.88 -18.55
C ASP A 233 -12.58 5.37 -18.52
N LEU A 234 -12.38 4.19 -17.93
CA LEU A 234 -11.11 3.50 -17.94
C LEU A 234 -10.81 2.96 -19.34
N GLU A 235 -9.53 2.92 -19.69
CA GLU A 235 -9.03 2.35 -20.94
C GLU A 235 -7.91 1.33 -20.64
N THR A 236 -7.53 0.54 -21.67
CA THR A 236 -6.50 -0.49 -21.55
C THR A 236 -5.44 -0.37 -22.63
N PHE A 237 -4.20 -0.77 -22.32
CA PHE A 237 -3.19 -1.16 -23.32
C PHE A 237 -2.72 -2.57 -23.01
N ILE A 238 -2.85 -3.47 -23.98
CA ILE A 238 -2.42 -4.86 -23.86
C ILE A 238 -1.04 -5.00 -24.52
N TYR A 239 -0.10 -5.68 -23.82
CA TYR A 239 1.31 -5.71 -24.20
C TYR A 239 2.01 -7.06 -23.98
N ALA A 240 1.37 -8.07 -23.38
CA ALA A 240 2.00 -9.38 -23.13
C ALA A 240 0.98 -10.51 -23.11
N VAL A 241 1.48 -11.75 -23.18
CA VAL A 241 0.73 -12.99 -23.00
C VAL A 241 1.39 -13.83 -21.91
N ALA A 242 0.62 -14.66 -21.24
CA ALA A 242 1.13 -15.53 -20.17
C ALA A 242 1.93 -16.71 -20.72
N ASP A 243 1.56 -17.25 -21.88
CA ASP A 243 2.20 -18.38 -22.55
C ASP A 243 2.09 -18.17 -24.08
N GLU A 244 3.22 -18.03 -24.76
CA GLU A 244 3.32 -17.82 -26.20
C GLU A 244 3.18 -19.13 -27.00
N GLY A 245 3.31 -20.28 -26.33
CA GLY A 245 3.39 -21.61 -26.97
C GLY A 245 2.31 -21.93 -27.99
N PRO A 246 1.05 -21.45 -27.85
CA PRO A 246 0.02 -21.68 -28.86
C PRO A 246 0.07 -20.74 -30.06
N LEU A 247 0.82 -19.66 -30.01
CA LEU A 247 0.82 -18.62 -31.04
C LEU A 247 1.95 -18.84 -32.07
N ASP A 248 1.68 -18.62 -33.36
CA ASP A 248 2.69 -18.64 -34.42
C ASP A 248 3.37 -17.26 -34.56
N VAL A 249 3.92 -16.76 -33.45
CA VAL A 249 4.65 -15.52 -33.34
C VAL A 249 6.01 -15.79 -32.74
N HIS A 250 7.03 -15.10 -33.21
CA HIS A 250 8.41 -15.36 -32.83
C HIS A 250 9.10 -14.13 -32.19
N SER A 251 8.38 -13.00 -32.13
CA SER A 251 8.91 -11.77 -31.57
C SER A 251 7.83 -10.95 -30.85
N GLN A 252 8.29 -10.10 -29.94
CA GLN A 252 7.44 -9.12 -29.24
C GLN A 252 6.70 -8.22 -30.25
N TRP A 253 7.38 -7.79 -31.33
CA TRP A 253 6.78 -6.95 -32.35
C TRP A 253 5.67 -7.66 -33.14
N GLU A 254 5.90 -8.91 -33.52
CA GLU A 254 4.87 -9.74 -34.16
C GLU A 254 3.69 -9.97 -33.22
N PHE A 255 3.97 -10.19 -31.93
CA PHE A 255 2.95 -10.36 -30.93
C PHE A 255 2.06 -9.12 -30.74
N LEU A 256 2.65 -7.91 -30.67
CA LEU A 256 1.88 -6.68 -30.62
C LEU A 256 0.99 -6.48 -31.84
N ASN A 257 1.44 -6.89 -33.03
CA ASN A 257 0.62 -6.87 -34.24
C ASN A 257 -0.51 -7.90 -34.21
N TRP A 258 -0.24 -9.08 -33.68
CA TRP A 258 -1.27 -10.09 -33.45
C TRP A 258 -2.34 -9.59 -32.49
N LEU A 259 -1.99 -8.96 -31.37
CA LEU A 259 -2.95 -8.33 -30.43
C LEU A 259 -3.85 -7.32 -31.14
N ARG A 260 -3.28 -6.47 -32.00
CA ARG A 260 -4.09 -5.52 -32.81
C ARG A 260 -5.07 -6.25 -33.73
N SER A 261 -4.65 -7.36 -34.36
CA SER A 261 -5.53 -8.17 -35.23
C SER A 261 -6.66 -8.86 -34.46
N CYS A 262 -6.46 -9.13 -33.16
CA CYS A 262 -7.49 -9.65 -32.27
C CYS A 262 -8.48 -8.58 -31.76
N GLY A 263 -8.23 -7.30 -32.04
CA GLY A 263 -9.07 -6.18 -31.62
C GLY A 263 -8.66 -5.55 -30.29
N PHE A 264 -7.52 -5.90 -29.72
CA PHE A 264 -6.99 -5.26 -28.52
C PHE A 264 -6.44 -3.86 -28.81
N ASN A 265 -6.60 -2.98 -27.83
CA ASN A 265 -5.91 -1.70 -27.84
C ASN A 265 -4.44 -1.91 -27.44
N VAL A 266 -3.55 -1.65 -28.39
CA VAL A 266 -2.09 -1.74 -28.22
C VAL A 266 -1.50 -0.36 -28.40
N ASN A 267 -0.62 0.06 -27.52
CA ASN A 267 -0.05 1.39 -27.55
C ASN A 267 0.54 1.69 -28.97
N PRO A 268 0.09 2.77 -29.63
CA PRO A 268 0.50 3.09 -31.00
C PRO A 268 1.96 3.54 -31.10
N HIS A 269 2.57 3.98 -30.00
CA HIS A 269 3.95 4.49 -29.96
C HIS A 269 5.00 3.39 -29.83
N ALA A 270 4.61 2.10 -29.66
CA ALA A 270 5.57 1.01 -29.65
C ALA A 270 6.42 0.99 -30.92
N ARG A 271 7.73 0.73 -30.78
CA ARG A 271 8.70 0.73 -31.87
C ARG A 271 9.70 -0.40 -31.75
N ARG A 272 10.03 -1.03 -32.88
CA ARG A 272 11.12 -1.97 -32.96
C ARG A 272 12.43 -1.21 -33.25
N CYS A 273 13.47 -1.44 -32.45
CA CYS A 273 14.77 -0.80 -32.50
C CYS A 273 15.84 -1.85 -32.79
N LEU A 274 16.79 -1.52 -33.65
CA LEU A 274 17.86 -2.43 -34.10
C LEU A 274 19.24 -2.04 -33.56
N SER A 275 19.30 -1.01 -32.72
CA SER A 275 20.54 -0.52 -32.11
C SER A 275 20.27 0.18 -30.81
N ALA A 276 21.27 0.26 -29.91
CA ALA A 276 21.22 1.04 -28.69
C ALA A 276 20.87 2.50 -28.95
N GLN A 277 21.39 3.09 -30.05
CA GLN A 277 21.08 4.48 -30.41
C GLN A 277 19.59 4.67 -30.71
N GLU A 278 18.95 3.75 -31.44
CA GLU A 278 17.50 3.81 -31.68
C GLU A 278 16.68 3.65 -30.38
N VAL A 279 17.17 2.86 -29.42
CA VAL A 279 16.56 2.76 -28.09
C VAL A 279 16.66 4.09 -27.35
N HIS A 280 17.83 4.74 -27.35
CA HIS A 280 18.02 6.07 -26.75
C HIS A 280 17.14 7.13 -27.40
N ASP A 281 17.09 7.15 -28.73
CA ASP A 281 16.26 8.09 -29.51
C ASP A 281 14.77 7.90 -29.14
N PHE A 282 14.34 6.66 -28.94
CA PHE A 282 12.98 6.37 -28.46
C PHE A 282 12.74 6.87 -27.04
N CYS A 283 13.65 6.63 -26.10
CA CYS A 283 13.55 7.11 -24.73
C CYS A 283 13.50 8.64 -24.68
N ALA A 284 14.35 9.32 -25.43
CA ALA A 284 14.37 10.79 -25.52
C ALA A 284 13.06 11.35 -26.09
N GLN A 285 12.57 10.76 -27.20
CA GLN A 285 11.31 11.15 -27.82
C GLN A 285 10.13 10.92 -26.87
N ALA A 286 10.08 9.79 -26.17
CA ALA A 286 9.01 9.49 -25.22
C ALA A 286 9.00 10.47 -24.03
N LEU A 287 10.17 10.87 -23.53
CA LEU A 287 10.29 11.89 -22.49
C LEU A 287 9.79 13.26 -22.98
N GLU A 288 10.15 13.68 -24.20
CA GLU A 288 9.70 14.93 -24.78
C GLU A 288 8.17 14.96 -24.97
N GLN A 289 7.60 13.86 -25.44
CA GLN A 289 6.16 13.75 -25.73
C GLN A 289 5.31 13.43 -24.50
N ARG A 290 5.90 13.18 -23.33
CA ARG A 290 5.21 12.79 -22.08
C ARG A 290 4.02 13.72 -21.77
N GLY A 291 4.21 15.03 -21.95
CA GLY A 291 3.19 16.05 -21.67
C GLY A 291 1.98 16.03 -22.61
N ASP A 292 2.17 15.62 -23.84
CA ASP A 292 1.17 15.66 -24.92
C ASP A 292 0.24 14.43 -24.93
N LEU A 293 0.63 13.37 -24.21
CA LEU A 293 -0.17 12.14 -24.11
C LEU A 293 -1.38 12.34 -23.21
N ASN A 294 -2.52 11.75 -23.62
CA ASN A 294 -3.75 11.76 -22.81
C ASN A 294 -3.73 10.71 -21.67
N TYR A 295 -2.59 10.14 -21.36
CA TYR A 295 -2.34 9.22 -20.26
C TYR A 295 -0.95 9.45 -19.68
N ASP A 296 -0.73 9.00 -18.45
CA ASP A 296 0.57 9.15 -17.81
C ASP A 296 1.50 7.98 -18.13
N ILE A 297 2.78 8.31 -18.25
CA ILE A 297 3.88 7.35 -18.42
C ILE A 297 4.99 7.69 -17.45
N ASP A 298 5.59 6.68 -16.82
CA ASP A 298 6.69 6.82 -15.87
C ASP A 298 8.04 6.36 -16.45
N GLY A 299 8.05 5.98 -17.74
CA GLY A 299 9.25 5.52 -18.42
C GLY A 299 8.99 4.84 -19.76
N VAL A 300 9.96 4.03 -20.15
CA VAL A 300 9.95 3.17 -21.34
C VAL A 300 10.30 1.75 -20.95
N VAL A 301 9.58 0.77 -21.45
CA VAL A 301 9.95 -0.64 -21.32
C VAL A 301 10.71 -1.05 -22.57
N VAL A 302 11.95 -1.52 -22.40
CA VAL A 302 12.79 -2.07 -23.44
C VAL A 302 12.82 -3.58 -23.29
N LYS A 303 12.40 -4.30 -24.33
CA LYS A 303 12.33 -5.77 -24.36
C LYS A 303 13.20 -6.29 -25.51
N VAL A 304 13.90 -7.39 -25.29
CA VAL A 304 14.51 -8.15 -26.41
C VAL A 304 13.38 -8.65 -27.31
N ASP A 305 13.48 -8.38 -28.62
CA ASP A 305 12.36 -8.63 -29.54
C ASP A 305 12.11 -10.13 -29.80
N SER A 306 13.16 -10.93 -29.96
CA SER A 306 13.05 -12.37 -30.25
C SER A 306 12.66 -13.19 -29.01
N PHE A 307 11.56 -13.96 -29.08
CA PHE A 307 11.12 -14.87 -28.01
C PHE A 307 12.13 -15.97 -27.71
N ALA A 308 12.78 -16.53 -28.71
CA ALA A 308 13.86 -17.51 -28.48
C ALA A 308 15.03 -16.91 -27.69
N SER A 309 15.33 -15.62 -27.92
CA SER A 309 16.36 -14.90 -27.15
C SER A 309 15.89 -14.57 -25.73
N GLN A 310 14.59 -14.25 -25.54
CA GLN A 310 14.01 -14.06 -24.22
C GLN A 310 14.09 -15.34 -23.40
N GLU A 311 13.74 -16.48 -23.98
CA GLU A 311 13.84 -17.80 -23.33
C GLU A 311 15.29 -18.11 -22.95
N ALA A 312 16.26 -17.86 -23.85
CA ALA A 312 17.69 -18.08 -23.58
C ALA A 312 18.23 -17.22 -22.42
N LEU A 313 17.77 -15.97 -22.27
CA LEU A 313 18.15 -15.08 -21.18
C LEU A 313 17.45 -15.45 -19.86
N GLY A 314 16.21 -15.94 -19.93
CA GLY A 314 15.43 -16.41 -18.80
C GLY A 314 15.03 -15.31 -17.81
N PHE A 315 14.83 -15.73 -16.56
CA PHE A 315 14.28 -14.89 -15.49
C PHE A 315 15.18 -14.93 -14.26
N THR A 316 15.06 -13.91 -13.44
CA THR A 316 15.44 -13.93 -12.02
C THR A 316 14.23 -14.38 -11.20
N SER A 317 14.37 -14.46 -9.87
CA SER A 317 13.23 -14.71 -8.98
C SER A 317 12.13 -13.65 -9.09
N ARG A 318 12.46 -12.43 -9.51
CA ARG A 318 11.58 -11.26 -9.52
C ARG A 318 11.26 -10.72 -10.91
N ALA A 319 12.23 -10.73 -11.83
CA ALA A 319 12.15 -10.01 -13.09
C ALA A 319 12.69 -10.84 -14.27
N PRO A 320 12.20 -10.61 -15.50
CA PRO A 320 12.81 -11.14 -16.70
C PRO A 320 14.18 -10.48 -16.96
N ARG A 321 15.18 -11.24 -17.41
CA ARG A 321 16.50 -10.70 -17.79
C ARG A 321 16.48 -9.99 -19.14
N TRP A 322 15.46 -10.26 -19.94
CA TRP A 322 15.27 -9.77 -21.30
C TRP A 322 14.45 -8.49 -21.42
N ALA A 323 14.03 -7.93 -20.28
CA ALA A 323 13.31 -6.66 -20.25
C ALA A 323 13.84 -5.76 -19.13
N ILE A 324 13.81 -4.45 -19.37
CA ILE A 324 14.16 -3.42 -18.41
C ILE A 324 13.20 -2.23 -18.54
N ALA A 325 12.87 -1.59 -17.43
CA ALA A 325 12.12 -0.35 -17.41
C ALA A 325 13.10 0.83 -17.25
N PHE A 326 13.26 1.64 -18.28
CA PHE A 326 13.97 2.90 -18.19
C PHE A 326 13.03 3.95 -17.59
N LYS A 327 13.31 4.40 -16.39
CA LYS A 327 12.51 5.36 -15.64
C LYS A 327 12.84 6.79 -16.04
N PHE A 328 11.80 7.59 -16.25
CA PHE A 328 11.99 9.02 -16.46
C PHE A 328 12.38 9.72 -15.16
N PRO A 329 13.25 10.73 -15.25
CA PRO A 329 13.50 11.58 -14.09
C PRO A 329 12.19 12.25 -13.67
N PRO A 330 11.96 12.44 -12.36
CA PRO A 330 10.79 13.15 -11.88
C PRO A 330 10.76 14.57 -12.42
N GLU A 331 9.55 15.09 -12.68
CA GLU A 331 9.40 16.49 -13.12
C GLU A 331 9.80 17.43 -11.97
N GLU A 332 10.84 18.26 -12.19
CA GLU A 332 11.31 19.24 -11.22
C GLU A 332 10.87 20.65 -11.59
N LYS A 333 10.41 21.40 -10.60
CA LYS A 333 10.05 22.82 -10.73
C LYS A 333 10.74 23.66 -9.66
N GLN A 334 10.97 24.91 -10.00
CA GLN A 334 11.48 25.88 -9.03
C GLN A 334 10.33 26.71 -8.45
N THR A 335 10.37 26.95 -7.16
CA THR A 335 9.42 27.79 -6.45
C THR A 335 10.12 28.47 -5.27
N VAL A 336 9.48 29.49 -4.65
CA VAL A 336 10.05 30.21 -3.52
C VAL A 336 9.54 29.63 -2.22
N LEU A 337 10.45 29.16 -1.36
CA LEU A 337 10.15 28.70 -0.01
C LEU A 337 9.81 29.91 0.87
N ARG A 338 8.55 30.03 1.26
CA ARG A 338 8.07 31.17 2.07
C ARG A 338 8.44 31.02 3.53
N GLU A 339 8.13 29.85 4.09
CA GLU A 339 8.48 29.54 5.48
C GLU A 339 8.68 28.04 5.71
N ILE A 340 9.33 27.69 6.81
CA ILE A 340 9.38 26.32 7.33
C ILE A 340 8.51 26.28 8.58
N ARG A 341 7.31 25.70 8.45
CA ARG A 341 6.34 25.58 9.53
C ARG A 341 6.51 24.27 10.29
N ILE A 342 6.26 24.29 11.59
CA ILE A 342 6.28 23.09 12.42
C ILE A 342 4.85 22.54 12.58
N GLN A 343 4.66 21.31 12.19
CA GLN A 343 3.49 20.51 12.50
C GLN A 343 3.76 19.64 13.72
N VAL A 344 2.80 19.55 14.64
CA VAL A 344 2.91 18.72 15.85
C VAL A 344 2.00 17.52 15.69
N GLY A 345 2.57 16.32 15.55
CA GLY A 345 1.82 15.08 15.43
C GLY A 345 1.29 14.55 16.77
N ARG A 346 0.45 13.52 16.71
CA ARG A 346 -0.24 12.92 17.88
C ARG A 346 0.69 12.46 19.02
N THR A 347 1.91 12.06 18.68
CA THR A 347 2.94 11.63 19.66
C THR A 347 3.81 12.80 20.14
N GLY A 348 3.42 14.04 19.85
CA GLY A 348 4.17 15.24 20.15
C GLY A 348 5.35 15.52 19.22
N VAL A 349 5.65 14.68 18.23
CA VAL A 349 6.75 14.90 17.29
C VAL A 349 6.53 16.17 16.49
N LEU A 350 7.56 17.03 16.48
CA LEU A 350 7.60 18.25 15.69
C LEU A 350 8.18 17.93 14.31
N THR A 351 7.34 18.00 13.29
CA THR A 351 7.73 17.75 11.89
C THR A 351 7.81 19.08 11.14
N PRO A 352 8.98 19.45 10.59
CA PRO A 352 9.08 20.64 9.76
C PRO A 352 8.47 20.40 8.37
N VAL A 353 7.68 21.36 7.91
CA VAL A 353 7.00 21.37 6.61
C VAL A 353 7.39 22.65 5.86
N ALA A 354 7.86 22.50 4.63
CA ALA A 354 8.12 23.60 3.72
C ALA A 354 6.79 24.13 3.18
N GLU A 355 6.55 25.43 3.34
CA GLU A 355 5.46 26.16 2.68
C GLU A 355 6.04 27.08 1.60
N PHE A 356 5.60 26.90 0.36
CA PHE A 356 6.17 27.57 -0.81
C PHE A 356 5.09 28.08 -1.77
N ASP A 357 5.45 28.94 -2.70
CA ASP A 357 4.52 29.43 -3.69
C ASP A 357 3.92 28.28 -4.48
N PRO A 358 2.60 28.25 -4.69
CA PRO A 358 1.97 27.16 -5.44
C PRO A 358 2.60 26.97 -6.80
N VAL A 359 2.95 25.73 -7.12
CA VAL A 359 3.57 25.36 -8.39
C VAL A 359 2.98 24.05 -8.91
N THR A 360 2.72 23.98 -10.22
CA THR A 360 2.19 22.77 -10.84
C THR A 360 3.34 21.84 -11.21
N VAL A 361 3.30 20.61 -10.65
CA VAL A 361 4.27 19.53 -10.88
C VAL A 361 3.47 18.26 -11.21
N ALA A 362 3.81 17.59 -12.29
CA ALA A 362 3.14 16.36 -12.73
C ALA A 362 1.60 16.46 -12.62
N GLY A 363 1.04 17.51 -13.25
CA GLY A 363 -0.41 17.72 -13.39
C GLY A 363 -1.17 18.16 -12.15
N SER A 364 -0.52 18.33 -10.97
CA SER A 364 -1.18 18.86 -9.77
C SER A 364 -0.44 20.04 -9.16
N THR A 365 -1.18 20.96 -8.55
CA THR A 365 -0.62 22.13 -7.87
C THR A 365 -0.26 21.76 -6.44
N ILE A 366 1.02 21.95 -6.08
CA ILE A 366 1.56 21.73 -4.74
C ILE A 366 2.03 23.04 -4.14
N ALA A 367 1.85 23.20 -2.82
CA ALA A 367 2.28 24.38 -2.07
C ALA A 367 3.00 24.03 -0.77
N ARG A 368 3.05 22.74 -0.42
CA ARG A 368 3.67 22.23 0.80
C ARG A 368 4.39 20.91 0.54
N ALA A 369 5.50 20.69 1.27
CA ALA A 369 6.23 19.42 1.27
C ALA A 369 6.84 19.17 2.66
N THR A 370 6.88 17.91 3.09
CA THR A 370 7.56 17.57 4.34
C THR A 370 9.07 17.77 4.21
N LEU A 371 9.70 18.25 5.30
CA LEU A 371 11.15 18.28 5.43
C LEU A 371 11.65 17.23 6.44
N HIS A 372 10.74 16.33 6.87
CA HIS A 372 10.96 15.18 7.75
C HIS A 372 11.51 15.57 9.13
N ASN A 373 12.72 16.12 9.23
CA ASN A 373 13.38 16.47 10.49
C ASN A 373 14.46 17.53 10.28
N LEU A 374 15.07 17.98 11.39
CA LEU A 374 16.12 19.01 11.36
C LEU A 374 17.37 18.57 10.59
N ASP A 375 17.77 17.31 10.72
CA ASP A 375 18.96 16.79 10.05
C ASP A 375 18.80 16.80 8.54
N GLU A 376 17.61 16.52 8.05
CA GLU A 376 17.28 16.57 6.63
C GLU A 376 17.29 18.01 6.09
N ILE A 377 16.79 18.99 6.87
CA ILE A 377 16.90 20.42 6.52
C ILE A 377 18.35 20.82 6.39
N ARG A 378 19.20 20.41 7.34
CA ARG A 378 20.64 20.69 7.33
C ARG A 378 21.34 20.01 6.17
N ARG A 379 21.03 18.74 5.92
CA ARG A 379 21.58 17.97 4.80
C ARG A 379 21.25 18.61 3.45
N LYS A 380 19.99 19.01 3.27
CA LYS A 380 19.54 19.71 2.06
C LYS A 380 19.97 21.18 2.05
N ASN A 381 20.40 21.72 3.17
CA ASN A 381 20.79 23.12 3.35
C ASN A 381 19.72 24.11 2.88
N VAL A 382 18.46 23.87 3.27
CA VAL A 382 17.30 24.67 2.85
C VAL A 382 17.01 25.76 3.90
N ARG A 383 16.66 26.97 3.44
CA ARG A 383 16.35 28.14 4.29
C ARG A 383 15.10 28.85 3.78
N ALA A 384 14.33 29.44 4.69
CA ALA A 384 13.22 30.29 4.28
C ALA A 384 13.72 31.44 3.38
N GLY A 385 12.99 31.76 2.33
CA GLY A 385 13.36 32.71 1.30
C GLY A 385 14.16 32.11 0.13
N ASP A 386 14.65 30.86 0.21
CA ASP A 386 15.33 30.21 -0.89
C ASP A 386 14.40 30.00 -2.09
N THR A 387 14.95 30.11 -3.29
CA THR A 387 14.37 29.42 -4.44
C THR A 387 14.74 27.96 -4.30
N ILE A 388 13.72 27.09 -4.18
CA ILE A 388 13.89 25.64 -4.00
C ILE A 388 13.47 24.90 -5.26
N ILE A 389 14.07 23.75 -5.48
CA ILE A 389 13.64 22.77 -6.48
C ILE A 389 12.71 21.80 -5.75
N VAL A 390 11.53 21.60 -6.33
CA VAL A 390 10.53 20.65 -5.83
C VAL A 390 10.17 19.67 -6.93
N HIS A 391 9.90 18.44 -6.53
CA HIS A 391 9.33 17.42 -7.38
C HIS A 391 8.23 16.66 -6.64
N LYS A 392 7.59 15.76 -7.33
CA LYS A 392 6.73 14.75 -6.69
C LYS A 392 7.43 13.41 -6.79
N ALA A 393 7.82 12.88 -5.66
CA ALA A 393 8.39 11.54 -5.61
C ALA A 393 7.30 10.52 -5.97
N GLY A 394 7.58 9.68 -6.99
CA GLY A 394 6.59 8.74 -7.55
C GLY A 394 5.36 9.42 -8.14
N ASP A 395 5.49 10.67 -8.59
CA ASP A 395 4.40 11.53 -9.07
C ASP A 395 3.24 11.74 -8.05
N VAL A 396 3.45 11.42 -6.77
CA VAL A 396 2.44 11.47 -5.70
C VAL A 396 2.81 12.47 -4.61
N ILE A 397 3.95 12.30 -3.92
CA ILE A 397 4.29 13.03 -2.70
C ILE A 397 5.22 14.20 -3.01
N PRO A 398 4.82 15.47 -2.69
CA PRO A 398 5.69 16.63 -2.85
C PRO A 398 6.95 16.51 -1.98
N GLU A 399 8.11 16.72 -2.57
CA GLU A 399 9.41 16.73 -1.90
C GLU A 399 10.24 17.93 -2.33
N VAL A 400 11.00 18.47 -1.38
CA VAL A 400 12.01 19.50 -1.64
C VAL A 400 13.33 18.81 -1.95
N VAL A 401 13.82 18.96 -3.19
CA VAL A 401 15.14 18.43 -3.62
C VAL A 401 16.27 19.19 -2.94
N GLY A 402 16.22 20.53 -3.02
CA GLY A 402 17.22 21.42 -2.41
C GLY A 402 17.08 22.86 -2.89
N PRO A 403 17.95 23.77 -2.43
CA PRO A 403 17.93 25.17 -2.83
C PRO A 403 18.73 25.40 -4.12
N VAL A 404 18.34 26.41 -4.89
CA VAL A 404 19.14 26.99 -5.96
C VAL A 404 20.09 28.01 -5.31
N LEU A 405 21.28 27.57 -4.89
CA LEU A 405 22.21 28.39 -4.12
C LEU A 405 22.58 29.72 -4.76
N SER A 406 22.62 29.80 -6.09
CA SER A 406 22.90 31.05 -6.81
C SER A 406 21.80 32.11 -6.69
N LEU A 407 20.59 31.71 -6.29
CA LEU A 407 19.44 32.58 -6.08
C LEU A 407 19.12 32.83 -4.60
N ARG A 408 19.96 32.33 -3.67
CA ARG A 408 19.74 32.50 -2.23
C ARG A 408 19.80 33.95 -1.83
N PRO A 409 18.81 34.50 -1.10
CA PRO A 409 18.87 35.82 -0.48
C PRO A 409 20.05 35.93 0.49
N ALA A 410 20.70 37.08 0.51
CA ALA A 410 21.87 37.32 1.39
C ALA A 410 21.52 37.28 2.89
N ASP A 411 20.27 37.50 3.24
CA ASP A 411 19.71 37.50 4.59
C ASP A 411 19.05 36.17 5.00
N ALA A 412 19.13 35.12 4.15
CA ALA A 412 18.57 33.80 4.45
C ALA A 412 19.28 33.16 5.67
N VAL A 413 18.51 32.92 6.73
CA VAL A 413 18.98 32.37 8.00
C VAL A 413 18.77 30.85 8.06
N GLU A 414 19.70 30.18 8.74
CA GLU A 414 19.56 28.73 8.99
C GLU A 414 18.36 28.46 9.92
N PHE A 415 17.56 27.46 9.55
CA PHE A 415 16.39 27.06 10.34
C PHE A 415 16.81 26.47 11.69
N GLN A 416 16.13 26.88 12.74
CA GLN A 416 16.31 26.39 14.10
C GLN A 416 14.98 25.76 14.58
N MET A 417 15.05 24.57 15.17
CA MET A 417 13.88 24.00 15.81
C MET A 417 13.44 24.87 16.99
N PRO A 418 12.14 25.11 17.16
CA PRO A 418 11.65 25.88 18.29
C PRO A 418 11.91 25.14 19.60
N THR A 419 12.27 25.91 20.65
CA THR A 419 12.45 25.37 22.01
C THR A 419 11.13 25.21 22.77
N THR A 420 10.06 25.78 22.22
CA THR A 420 8.69 25.68 22.74
C THR A 420 7.75 25.20 21.65
N CYS A 421 6.74 24.43 22.03
CA CYS A 421 5.73 23.91 21.13
C CYS A 421 4.92 25.07 20.51
N PRO A 422 4.78 25.17 19.18
CA PRO A 422 4.03 26.26 18.55
C PRO A 422 2.53 26.23 18.86
N SER A 423 2.00 25.08 19.29
CA SER A 423 0.57 24.91 19.59
C SER A 423 0.22 25.24 21.05
N CYS A 424 1.03 24.82 22.02
CA CYS A 424 0.69 24.95 23.46
C CYS A 424 1.71 25.74 24.28
N GLY A 425 2.85 26.17 23.69
CA GLY A 425 3.90 26.91 24.40
C GLY A 425 4.76 26.09 25.36
N SER A 426 4.46 24.81 25.56
CA SER A 426 5.22 23.94 26.45
C SER A 426 6.63 23.66 25.92
N PRO A 427 7.61 23.30 26.79
CA PRO A 427 8.96 22.96 26.33
C PRO A 427 8.97 21.81 25.32
N VAL A 428 9.89 21.93 24.37
CA VAL A 428 10.20 20.88 23.40
C VAL A 428 11.49 20.20 23.84
N ILE A 429 11.49 18.87 23.85
CA ILE A 429 12.67 18.07 24.20
C ILE A 429 13.13 17.23 23.00
N GLN A 430 14.41 16.88 23.02
CA GLN A 430 14.99 15.85 22.16
C GLN A 430 15.63 14.81 23.08
N GLU A 431 15.19 13.56 23.00
CA GLU A 431 15.78 12.48 23.80
C GLU A 431 17.18 12.14 23.26
N GLU A 432 18.08 11.72 24.14
CA GLU A 432 19.44 11.36 23.75
C GLU A 432 19.42 10.16 22.80
N GLY A 433 20.01 10.33 21.61
CA GLY A 433 20.01 9.32 20.54
C GLY A 433 18.78 9.34 19.62
N GLU A 434 17.80 10.21 19.85
CA GLU A 434 16.66 10.42 18.94
C GLU A 434 16.88 11.67 18.06
N VAL A 435 16.45 11.57 16.79
CA VAL A 435 16.44 12.71 15.84
C VAL A 435 15.20 13.60 16.06
N ALA A 436 14.15 13.05 16.64
CA ALA A 436 12.85 13.70 16.78
C ALA A 436 12.82 14.69 17.95
N PHE A 437 12.33 15.90 17.69
CA PHE A 437 11.94 16.87 18.70
C PHE A 437 10.49 16.66 19.10
N ARG A 438 10.16 16.77 20.39
CA ARG A 438 8.81 16.44 20.89
C ARG A 438 8.27 17.49 21.88
N CYS A 439 7.01 17.81 21.71
CA CYS A 439 6.20 18.43 22.76
C CYS A 439 5.78 17.35 23.76
N VAL A 440 6.08 17.57 25.06
CA VAL A 440 5.77 16.62 26.13
C VAL A 440 4.44 16.89 26.82
N SER A 441 3.75 17.96 26.46
CA SER A 441 2.49 18.34 27.09
C SER A 441 1.35 17.43 26.65
N ILE A 442 0.67 16.81 27.61
CA ILE A 442 -0.55 16.03 27.40
C ILE A 442 -1.71 16.94 26.95
N ASP A 443 -1.73 18.19 27.43
CA ASP A 443 -2.80 19.15 27.10
C ASP A 443 -2.53 19.94 25.82
N CYS A 444 -1.62 19.44 24.97
CA CYS A 444 -1.31 20.12 23.71
C CYS A 444 -2.50 19.99 22.72
N PRO A 445 -3.13 21.10 22.31
CA PRO A 445 -4.29 21.05 21.41
C PRO A 445 -4.02 20.31 20.09
N ALA A 446 -2.83 20.52 19.50
CA ALA A 446 -2.45 19.81 18.28
C ALA A 446 -2.36 18.28 18.47
N GLN A 447 -1.90 17.82 19.64
CA GLN A 447 -1.91 16.39 19.96
C GLN A 447 -3.32 15.88 20.23
N ALA A 448 -4.20 16.68 20.79
CA ALA A 448 -5.59 16.33 21.02
C ALA A 448 -6.30 16.06 19.68
N VAL A 449 -6.16 16.97 18.70
CA VAL A 449 -6.72 16.79 17.36
C VAL A 449 -6.25 15.50 16.72
N GLU A 450 -4.95 15.26 16.70
CA GLU A 450 -4.37 14.07 16.10
C GLU A 450 -4.81 12.76 16.81
N ARG A 451 -5.00 12.81 18.14
CA ARG A 451 -5.55 11.67 18.90
C ARG A 451 -7.01 11.39 18.53
N LEU A 452 -7.83 12.45 18.35
CA LEU A 452 -9.22 12.33 17.95
C LEU A 452 -9.36 11.77 16.52
N ILE A 453 -8.54 12.25 15.59
CA ILE A 453 -8.45 11.71 14.22
C ILE A 453 -8.06 10.23 14.25
N HIS A 454 -7.03 9.89 15.04
CA HIS A 454 -6.60 8.50 15.19
C HIS A 454 -7.69 7.61 15.77
N TRP A 455 -8.40 8.11 16.82
CA TRP A 455 -9.53 7.39 17.44
C TRP A 455 -10.62 7.10 16.42
N GLY A 456 -11.03 8.08 15.61
CA GLY A 456 -12.05 7.92 14.56
C GLY A 456 -11.62 7.03 13.39
N SER A 457 -10.32 6.75 13.24
CA SER A 457 -9.77 6.04 12.07
C SER A 457 -10.32 4.62 11.91
N ARG A 458 -10.28 4.10 10.68
CA ARG A 458 -10.78 2.77 10.30
C ARG A 458 -10.15 1.62 11.11
N LYS A 459 -8.88 1.75 11.49
CA LYS A 459 -8.15 0.72 12.27
C LYS A 459 -8.46 0.80 13.78
N ALA A 460 -8.94 1.95 14.28
CA ALA A 460 -9.36 2.13 15.65
C ALA A 460 -10.88 1.97 15.76
N MET A 461 -11.62 3.02 16.05
CA MET A 461 -13.06 2.95 16.32
C MET A 461 -13.93 3.02 15.07
N ASP A 462 -13.35 3.30 13.89
CA ASP A 462 -14.00 3.27 12.56
C ASP A 462 -15.28 4.14 12.51
N ILE A 463 -15.13 5.40 12.90
CA ILE A 463 -16.22 6.38 12.89
C ILE A 463 -16.18 7.12 11.56
N ASP A 464 -16.82 6.53 10.54
CA ASP A 464 -16.87 7.10 9.20
C ASP A 464 -17.69 8.41 9.17
N GLY A 465 -17.22 9.35 8.35
CA GLY A 465 -17.84 10.68 8.17
C GLY A 465 -17.25 11.79 9.05
N LEU A 466 -16.25 11.49 9.90
CA LEU A 466 -15.48 12.48 10.64
C LEU A 466 -14.14 12.74 9.92
N GLY A 467 -14.14 13.66 8.97
CA GLY A 467 -12.90 14.10 8.33
C GLY A 467 -12.04 14.98 9.26
N ASP A 468 -10.73 15.02 8.99
CA ASP A 468 -9.73 15.75 9.79
C ASP A 468 -10.11 17.22 10.00
N GLU A 469 -10.63 17.88 8.97
CA GLU A 469 -11.04 19.28 9.04
C GLU A 469 -12.23 19.50 9.99
N LEU A 470 -13.19 18.57 10.00
CA LEU A 470 -14.34 18.65 10.91
C LEU A 470 -13.91 18.43 12.36
N ILE A 471 -13.00 17.47 12.62
CA ILE A 471 -12.42 17.23 13.95
C ILE A 471 -11.64 18.47 14.43
N ASN A 472 -10.81 19.07 13.56
CA ASN A 472 -10.08 20.30 13.87
C ASN A 472 -11.04 21.40 14.38
N ARG A 473 -12.14 21.63 13.65
CA ARG A 473 -13.13 22.63 14.03
C ARG A 473 -13.84 22.31 15.32
N MET A 474 -14.22 21.06 15.52
CA MET A 474 -14.85 20.66 16.79
C MET A 474 -13.93 20.89 17.99
N VAL A 475 -12.62 20.77 17.80
CA VAL A 475 -11.62 21.09 18.84
C VAL A 475 -11.49 22.61 19.01
N GLU A 476 -11.43 23.38 17.91
CA GLU A 476 -11.36 24.84 17.93
C GLU A 476 -12.60 25.47 18.62
N GLU A 477 -13.78 24.92 18.35
CA GLU A 477 -15.05 25.34 18.95
C GLU A 477 -15.26 24.78 20.39
N GLY A 478 -14.31 23.95 20.87
CA GLY A 478 -14.37 23.36 22.21
C GLY A 478 -15.43 22.27 22.38
N VAL A 479 -15.94 21.72 21.28
CA VAL A 479 -16.90 20.59 21.31
C VAL A 479 -16.21 19.30 21.69
N LEU A 480 -14.98 19.05 21.16
CA LEU A 480 -14.16 17.91 21.50
C LEU A 480 -12.83 18.34 22.09
N SER A 481 -12.38 17.65 23.13
CA SER A 481 -11.07 17.84 23.76
C SER A 481 -10.33 16.50 23.97
N ASP A 482 -11.07 15.42 24.16
CA ASP A 482 -10.54 14.06 24.27
C ASP A 482 -11.49 13.02 23.64
N VAL A 483 -11.05 11.77 23.58
CA VAL A 483 -11.78 10.70 22.87
C VAL A 483 -13.10 10.30 23.52
N ALA A 484 -13.32 10.59 24.79
CA ALA A 484 -14.59 10.30 25.45
C ALA A 484 -15.68 11.30 25.05
N ASP A 485 -15.29 12.51 24.61
CA ASP A 485 -16.21 13.55 24.18
C ASP A 485 -17.07 13.13 22.96
N PHE A 486 -16.62 12.16 22.17
CA PHE A 486 -17.44 11.57 21.10
C PHE A 486 -18.71 10.90 21.63
N TYR A 487 -18.69 10.41 22.86
CA TYR A 487 -19.75 9.58 23.44
C TYR A 487 -20.60 10.31 24.48
N ASP A 488 -20.05 11.30 25.17
CA ASP A 488 -20.72 11.98 26.29
C ASP A 488 -21.02 13.46 26.03
N LYS A 489 -20.36 14.11 25.07
CA LYS A 489 -20.60 15.53 24.72
C LYS A 489 -21.18 15.74 23.32
N LEU A 490 -20.73 14.93 22.33
CA LEU A 490 -21.17 15.12 20.95
C LEU A 490 -22.64 14.74 20.80
N THR A 491 -23.43 15.62 20.21
CA THR A 491 -24.85 15.38 19.90
C THR A 491 -25.13 15.56 18.42
N GLU A 492 -26.23 14.95 17.92
CA GLU A 492 -26.66 15.14 16.54
C GLU A 492 -26.88 16.64 16.23
N GLU A 493 -27.47 17.40 17.14
CA GLU A 493 -27.76 18.81 16.95
C GLU A 493 -26.47 19.65 16.88
N THR A 494 -25.52 19.41 17.80
CA THR A 494 -24.22 20.08 17.80
C THR A 494 -23.48 19.80 16.49
N LEU A 495 -23.42 18.53 16.07
CA LEU A 495 -22.75 18.13 14.85
C LEU A 495 -23.44 18.67 13.59
N ALA A 496 -24.78 18.67 13.56
CA ALA A 496 -25.54 19.17 12.40
C ALA A 496 -25.30 20.66 12.15
N ASN A 497 -25.05 21.43 13.19
CA ASN A 497 -24.80 22.87 13.12
C ASN A 497 -23.32 23.23 12.92
N MET A 498 -22.39 22.23 12.98
CA MET A 498 -20.98 22.50 12.74
C MET A 498 -20.72 22.97 11.30
N PRO A 499 -19.91 24.03 11.10
CA PRO A 499 -19.57 24.50 9.77
C PRO A 499 -18.69 23.47 9.03
N THR A 500 -18.99 23.20 7.76
CA THR A 500 -18.18 22.32 6.92
C THR A 500 -16.88 22.95 6.41
N GLY A 501 -16.73 24.28 6.55
CA GLY A 501 -15.67 25.06 5.96
C GLY A 501 -15.96 25.56 4.55
N ARG A 502 -17.08 25.18 4.02
CA ARG A 502 -17.59 25.67 2.75
C ARG A 502 -18.59 26.79 2.98
N VAL A 503 -18.75 27.61 1.97
CA VAL A 503 -19.70 28.68 1.96
C VAL A 503 -20.66 28.51 0.77
N TYR A 504 -21.83 29.06 0.89
CA TYR A 504 -22.77 29.11 -0.23
C TYR A 504 -22.29 30.11 -1.28
N ASP A 505 -22.32 29.75 -2.54
CA ASP A 505 -21.85 30.55 -3.66
C ASP A 505 -22.95 31.49 -4.21
N THR A 506 -24.22 31.24 -3.86
CA THR A 506 -25.40 31.98 -4.38
C THR A 506 -26.40 32.28 -3.28
N ASP A 507 -27.10 33.42 -3.41
CA ASP A 507 -28.20 33.78 -2.54
C ASP A 507 -29.44 32.93 -2.84
N THR A 508 -30.09 32.46 -1.78
CA THR A 508 -31.40 31.79 -1.85
C THR A 508 -32.35 32.36 -0.80
N ALA A 509 -33.56 31.79 -0.68
CA ALA A 509 -34.51 32.23 0.37
C ALA A 509 -34.01 31.89 1.78
N ASP A 510 -33.15 30.87 1.93
CA ASP A 510 -32.76 30.33 3.21
C ASP A 510 -31.30 30.68 3.62
N HIS A 511 -30.45 31.17 2.69
CA HIS A 511 -29.04 31.53 2.96
C HIS A 511 -28.52 32.57 1.95
N LEU A 512 -27.49 33.32 2.35
CA LEU A 512 -26.78 34.29 1.52
C LEU A 512 -25.45 33.70 1.00
N SER A 513 -24.98 34.21 -0.14
CA SER A 513 -23.62 33.91 -0.62
C SER A 513 -22.60 34.34 0.41
N GLY A 514 -21.68 33.44 0.76
CA GLY A 514 -20.70 33.62 1.83
C GLY A 514 -21.12 33.05 3.19
N ASP A 515 -22.39 32.65 3.37
CA ASP A 515 -22.82 31.96 4.59
C ASP A 515 -22.14 30.55 4.66
N SER A 516 -21.77 30.14 5.88
CA SER A 516 -21.17 28.84 6.10
C SER A 516 -22.18 27.71 5.89
N ILE A 517 -21.76 26.67 5.14
CA ILE A 517 -22.56 25.46 4.95
C ILE A 517 -22.40 24.56 6.18
N PRO A 518 -23.49 24.25 6.91
CA PRO A 518 -23.44 23.33 8.04
C PRO A 518 -23.35 21.87 7.57
N VAL A 519 -22.89 20.97 8.46
CA VAL A 519 -22.85 19.51 8.22
C VAL A 519 -24.23 18.95 7.87
N GLY A 520 -25.27 19.46 8.52
CA GLY A 520 -26.65 19.07 8.31
C GLY A 520 -27.06 17.76 9.02
N HIS A 521 -28.35 17.65 9.35
CA HIS A 521 -28.88 16.54 10.14
C HIS A 521 -28.70 15.16 9.50
N THR A 522 -28.75 15.06 8.18
CA THR A 522 -28.61 13.76 7.50
C THR A 522 -27.23 13.15 7.70
N ILE A 523 -26.17 13.97 7.61
CA ILE A 523 -24.79 13.52 7.83
C ILE A 523 -24.56 13.31 9.34
N ALA A 524 -24.98 14.26 10.16
CA ALA A 524 -24.86 14.18 11.61
C ALA A 524 -25.47 12.89 12.16
N LYS A 525 -26.67 12.52 11.74
CA LYS A 525 -27.33 11.27 12.13
C LYS A 525 -26.54 10.02 11.73
N LYS A 526 -25.94 9.99 10.52
CA LYS A 526 -25.10 8.88 10.08
C LYS A 526 -23.83 8.75 10.94
N VAL A 527 -23.18 9.88 11.23
CA VAL A 527 -21.97 9.90 12.06
C VAL A 527 -22.31 9.45 13.48
N MET A 528 -23.39 9.95 14.08
CA MET A 528 -23.82 9.55 15.44
C MET A 528 -24.15 8.05 15.51
N ALA A 529 -24.73 7.48 14.46
CA ALA A 529 -24.95 6.04 14.38
C ALA A 529 -23.62 5.25 14.35
N LYS A 530 -22.59 5.79 13.69
CA LYS A 530 -21.24 5.19 13.70
C LYS A 530 -20.53 5.35 15.05
N VAL A 531 -20.73 6.47 15.74
CA VAL A 531 -20.26 6.66 17.11
C VAL A 531 -20.88 5.60 18.04
N GLU A 532 -22.20 5.35 17.93
CA GLU A 532 -22.85 4.32 18.74
C GLU A 532 -22.39 2.91 18.38
N GLU A 533 -22.28 2.58 17.09
CA GLU A 533 -21.73 1.30 16.63
C GLU A 533 -20.31 1.06 17.13
N SER A 534 -19.49 2.12 17.22
CA SER A 534 -18.09 2.01 17.62
C SER A 534 -17.91 1.51 19.06
N LYS A 535 -18.90 1.67 19.93
CA LYS A 535 -18.83 1.23 21.34
C LYS A 535 -18.54 -0.27 21.50
N THR A 536 -18.88 -1.08 20.51
CA THR A 536 -18.75 -2.55 20.51
C THR A 536 -17.57 -3.08 19.73
N ARG A 537 -16.60 -2.23 19.34
CA ARG A 537 -15.46 -2.62 18.50
C ARG A 537 -14.42 -3.52 19.18
N GLY A 538 -14.49 -3.71 20.49
CA GLY A 538 -13.60 -4.56 21.29
C GLY A 538 -12.40 -3.85 21.89
N LEU A 539 -11.81 -4.47 22.91
CA LEU A 539 -10.73 -3.88 23.73
C LEU A 539 -9.46 -3.60 22.92
N GLY A 540 -9.07 -4.50 22.00
CA GLY A 540 -7.87 -4.34 21.19
C GLY A 540 -7.92 -3.04 20.37
N ARG A 541 -9.07 -2.71 19.76
CA ARG A 541 -9.25 -1.47 19.01
C ARG A 541 -9.27 -0.23 19.90
N VAL A 542 -9.85 -0.33 21.09
CA VAL A 542 -9.82 0.75 22.10
C VAL A 542 -8.38 1.04 22.51
N LEU A 543 -7.58 0.03 22.85
CA LEU A 543 -6.18 0.18 23.25
C LEU A 543 -5.33 0.79 22.11
N PHE A 544 -5.58 0.39 20.89
CA PHE A 544 -4.94 1.00 19.72
C PHE A 544 -5.39 2.45 19.53
N GLY A 545 -6.70 2.72 19.61
CA GLY A 545 -7.30 4.04 19.41
C GLY A 545 -6.87 5.08 20.43
N ILE A 546 -6.64 4.70 21.68
CA ILE A 546 -6.12 5.57 22.75
C ILE A 546 -4.73 6.14 22.35
N GLY A 547 -3.96 5.38 21.57
CA GLY A 547 -2.69 5.86 21.02
C GLY A 547 -1.55 5.91 22.01
N MET A 548 -1.47 4.93 22.94
CA MET A 548 -0.31 4.76 23.82
C MET A 548 0.98 4.64 23.00
N ARG A 549 2.04 5.27 23.50
CA ARG A 549 3.36 5.24 22.83
C ARG A 549 3.85 3.79 22.70
N HIS A 550 4.39 3.44 21.55
CA HIS A 550 4.87 2.09 21.19
C HIS A 550 3.78 1.00 21.09
N VAL A 551 2.51 1.32 21.31
CA VAL A 551 1.40 0.38 21.20
C VAL A 551 0.73 0.53 19.83
N GLY A 552 1.17 -0.29 18.88
CA GLY A 552 0.52 -0.44 17.57
C GLY A 552 -0.64 -1.44 17.63
N ALA A 553 -1.38 -1.63 16.52
CA ALA A 553 -2.55 -2.51 16.47
C ALA A 553 -2.26 -3.94 16.97
N ASN A 554 -1.14 -4.55 16.53
CA ASN A 554 -0.76 -5.91 16.96
C ASN A 554 -0.45 -6.00 18.46
N VAL A 555 0.22 -4.98 19.03
CA VAL A 555 0.52 -4.94 20.47
C VAL A 555 -0.77 -4.73 21.27
N ALA A 556 -1.66 -3.87 20.79
CA ALA A 556 -2.97 -3.64 21.42
C ALA A 556 -3.80 -4.92 21.46
N GLU A 557 -3.79 -5.70 20.37
CA GLU A 557 -4.48 -6.99 20.31
C GLU A 557 -3.88 -8.02 21.29
N LEU A 558 -2.53 -8.13 21.34
CA LEU A 558 -1.86 -9.00 22.31
C LEU A 558 -2.18 -8.63 23.75
N LEU A 559 -2.21 -7.33 24.09
CA LEU A 559 -2.58 -6.85 25.41
C LEU A 559 -4.04 -7.15 25.74
N ALA A 560 -4.95 -6.98 24.78
CA ALA A 560 -6.37 -7.29 24.98
C ALA A 560 -6.61 -8.78 25.23
N GLN A 561 -5.98 -9.66 24.44
CA GLN A 561 -6.08 -11.11 24.59
C GLN A 561 -5.52 -11.61 25.92
N GLU A 562 -4.35 -11.10 26.33
CA GLU A 562 -3.68 -11.56 27.57
C GLU A 562 -4.44 -11.10 28.82
N PHE A 563 -4.81 -9.83 28.88
CA PHE A 563 -5.41 -9.26 30.08
C PHE A 563 -6.94 -9.36 30.13
N GLY A 564 -7.61 -9.50 29.00
CA GLY A 564 -9.06 -9.64 28.88
C GLY A 564 -9.88 -8.42 29.34
N SER A 565 -9.28 -7.45 30.04
CA SER A 565 -9.93 -6.19 30.40
C SER A 565 -8.91 -5.05 30.57
N ILE A 566 -9.38 -3.82 30.32
CA ILE A 566 -8.53 -2.63 30.51
C ILE A 566 -8.16 -2.45 32.01
N GLN A 567 -9.02 -2.88 32.94
CA GLN A 567 -8.76 -2.81 34.36
C GLN A 567 -7.63 -3.76 34.78
N ALA A 568 -7.63 -4.99 34.26
CA ALA A 568 -6.56 -5.96 34.52
C ALA A 568 -5.22 -5.45 33.96
N LEU A 569 -5.22 -4.85 32.76
CA LEU A 569 -4.05 -4.24 32.18
C LEU A 569 -3.53 -3.04 32.96
N ALA A 570 -4.43 -2.15 33.41
CA ALA A 570 -4.08 -0.95 34.16
C ALA A 570 -3.43 -1.25 35.55
N THR A 571 -3.73 -2.41 36.14
CA THR A 571 -3.19 -2.85 37.43
C THR A 571 -2.00 -3.81 37.30
N ALA A 572 -1.63 -4.19 36.08
CA ALA A 572 -0.55 -5.13 35.82
C ALA A 572 0.84 -4.50 36.07
N PRO A 573 1.76 -5.21 36.74
CA PRO A 573 3.14 -4.76 36.88
C PRO A 573 3.87 -4.80 35.54
N VAL A 574 4.88 -3.92 35.37
CA VAL A 574 5.67 -3.79 34.14
C VAL A 574 6.26 -5.14 33.72
N GLU A 575 6.77 -5.92 34.67
CA GLU A 575 7.39 -7.22 34.43
C GLU A 575 6.41 -8.19 33.76
N LYS A 576 5.15 -8.21 34.23
CA LYS A 576 4.11 -9.09 33.66
C LYS A 576 3.74 -8.69 32.23
N ILE A 577 3.70 -7.39 31.93
CA ILE A 577 3.46 -6.90 30.57
C ILE A 577 4.64 -7.27 29.66
N ALA A 578 5.88 -7.16 30.15
CA ALA A 578 7.09 -7.47 29.39
C ALA A 578 7.31 -8.99 29.15
N GLU A 579 6.62 -9.87 29.91
CA GLU A 579 6.65 -11.33 29.69
C GLU A 579 5.87 -11.78 28.44
N ILE A 580 5.00 -10.92 27.90
CA ILE A 580 4.18 -11.25 26.71
C ILE A 580 5.10 -11.36 25.48
N PRO A 581 5.08 -12.49 24.75
CA PRO A 581 5.86 -12.64 23.54
C PRO A 581 5.56 -11.55 22.51
N GLY A 582 6.59 -10.77 22.14
CA GLY A 582 6.44 -9.63 21.22
C GLY A 582 6.32 -8.26 21.91
N ILE A 583 6.27 -8.21 23.25
CA ILE A 583 6.26 -6.97 24.04
C ILE A 583 7.59 -6.85 24.80
N GLY A 584 8.36 -5.82 24.45
CA GLY A 584 9.62 -5.52 25.13
C GLY A 584 9.45 -4.57 26.32
N PRO A 585 10.52 -4.39 27.15
CA PRO A 585 10.49 -3.52 28.32
C PRO A 585 10.01 -2.08 28.03
N LYS A 586 10.47 -1.46 26.95
CA LYS A 586 10.03 -0.10 26.54
C LYS A 586 8.52 0.02 26.31
N ILE A 587 7.90 -1.01 25.75
CA ILE A 587 6.46 -1.04 25.52
C ILE A 587 5.73 -1.19 26.87
N ALA A 588 6.19 -2.11 27.70
CA ALA A 588 5.61 -2.37 29.03
C ALA A 588 5.69 -1.12 29.94
N GLU A 589 6.82 -0.44 29.95
CA GLU A 589 7.01 0.83 30.66
C GLU A 589 6.03 1.90 30.16
N SER A 590 5.88 2.03 28.84
CA SER A 590 4.98 3.02 28.23
C SER A 590 3.50 2.75 28.56
N VAL A 591 3.08 1.49 28.58
CA VAL A 591 1.72 1.09 28.99
C VAL A 591 1.50 1.42 30.48
N HIS A 592 2.43 1.06 31.35
CA HIS A 592 2.35 1.33 32.77
C HIS A 592 2.33 2.84 33.07
N GLU A 593 3.19 3.61 32.40
CA GLU A 593 3.21 5.07 32.51
C GLU A 593 1.88 5.68 32.11
N PHE A 594 1.26 5.23 31.03
CA PHE A 594 -0.04 5.71 30.56
C PHE A 594 -1.12 5.58 31.66
N PHE A 595 -1.21 4.44 32.32
CA PHE A 595 -2.18 4.22 33.40
C PHE A 595 -1.79 4.84 34.74
N SER A 596 -0.56 5.30 34.91
CA SER A 596 -0.14 6.05 36.09
C SER A 596 -0.60 7.51 36.09
N ILE A 597 -1.07 8.01 34.95
CA ILE A 597 -1.53 9.40 34.75
C ILE A 597 -3.02 9.48 35.07
N PRO A 598 -3.44 10.26 36.09
CA PRO A 598 -4.86 10.31 36.55
C PRO A 598 -5.81 10.79 35.46
N GLU A 599 -5.37 11.71 34.59
CA GLU A 599 -6.17 12.28 33.47
C GLU A 599 -6.52 11.18 32.46
N ASN A 600 -5.57 10.29 32.13
CA ASN A 600 -5.82 9.17 31.23
C ASN A 600 -6.82 8.17 31.84
N VAL A 601 -6.68 7.89 33.13
CA VAL A 601 -7.63 7.01 33.86
C VAL A 601 -9.03 7.63 33.88
N ALA A 602 -9.15 8.94 34.03
CA ALA A 602 -10.42 9.64 33.97
C ALA A 602 -11.11 9.52 32.60
N VAL A 603 -10.37 9.62 31.51
CA VAL A 603 -10.90 9.40 30.16
C VAL A 603 -11.40 7.97 29.98
N ILE A 604 -10.64 6.97 30.43
CA ILE A 604 -11.06 5.55 30.42
C ILE A 604 -12.36 5.34 31.20
N GLU A 605 -12.51 5.97 32.36
CA GLU A 605 -13.72 5.86 33.17
C GLU A 605 -14.93 6.50 32.47
N ARG A 606 -14.74 7.65 31.77
CA ARG A 606 -15.80 8.26 30.95
C ARG A 606 -16.21 7.35 29.79
N LEU A 607 -15.25 6.72 29.09
CA LEU A 607 -15.55 5.74 28.03
C LEU A 607 -16.38 4.57 28.57
N ARG A 608 -16.05 4.07 29.77
CA ARG A 608 -16.82 3.02 30.43
C ARG A 608 -18.24 3.46 30.75
N GLN A 609 -18.42 4.66 31.32
CA GLN A 609 -19.74 5.21 31.67
C GLN A 609 -20.59 5.46 30.43
N ALA A 610 -19.94 5.79 29.28
CA ALA A 610 -20.59 5.94 27.99
C ALA A 610 -20.98 4.60 27.34
N GLY A 611 -20.58 3.47 27.89
CA GLY A 611 -20.93 2.13 27.42
C GLY A 611 -19.97 1.57 26.34
N VAL A 612 -18.75 2.13 26.23
CA VAL A 612 -17.71 1.53 25.37
C VAL A 612 -17.24 0.22 26.00
N VAL A 613 -17.19 -0.85 25.20
CA VAL A 613 -16.73 -2.17 25.65
C VAL A 613 -15.23 -2.14 25.90
N LEU A 614 -14.83 -2.29 27.16
CA LEU A 614 -13.46 -2.26 27.67
C LEU A 614 -12.98 -3.63 28.16
N GLU A 615 -13.70 -4.67 27.79
CA GLU A 615 -13.42 -6.06 28.16
C GLU A 615 -13.57 -6.92 26.91
N GLU A 616 -12.68 -7.92 26.76
CA GLU A 616 -12.89 -8.97 25.77
C GLU A 616 -13.89 -9.98 26.36
N GLU A 617 -14.93 -10.33 25.61
CA GLU A 617 -15.73 -11.48 25.96
C GLU A 617 -14.81 -12.71 25.90
N LYS A 618 -14.45 -13.25 27.09
CA LYS A 618 -13.88 -14.60 27.11
C LYS A 618 -14.94 -15.50 26.49
N PRO A 619 -14.61 -16.28 25.47
CA PRO A 619 -15.57 -17.25 24.98
C PRO A 619 -16.01 -18.10 26.15
N GLU A 620 -17.33 -18.13 26.45
CA GLU A 620 -17.94 -18.82 27.59
C GLU A 620 -17.70 -20.34 27.61
N ASN A 621 -16.99 -20.87 26.61
CA ASN A 621 -16.51 -22.24 26.57
C ASN A 621 -14.99 -22.23 26.41
N GLU A 622 -14.26 -22.24 27.52
CA GLU A 622 -12.92 -22.81 27.53
C GLU A 622 -13.08 -24.31 27.22
N LEU A 623 -13.02 -24.65 25.93
CA LEU A 623 -12.85 -26.06 25.58
C LEU A 623 -11.58 -26.56 26.29
N PRO A 624 -11.59 -27.79 26.81
CA PRO A 624 -10.42 -28.33 27.47
C PRO A 624 -9.19 -28.17 26.59
N GLN A 625 -8.11 -27.61 27.12
CA GLN A 625 -6.86 -27.31 26.38
C GLN A 625 -6.12 -28.59 26.01
N THR A 626 -6.84 -29.55 25.42
CA THR A 626 -6.39 -30.92 25.14
C THR A 626 -5.35 -31.01 24.05
N LEU A 627 -5.30 -29.98 23.19
CA LEU A 627 -4.35 -29.89 22.06
C LEU A 627 -3.16 -28.96 22.39
N ALA A 628 -2.97 -28.59 23.66
CA ALA A 628 -1.86 -27.74 24.08
C ALA A 628 -0.51 -28.35 23.71
N GLY A 629 0.37 -27.54 23.11
CA GLY A 629 1.70 -27.97 22.66
C GLY A 629 1.74 -28.57 21.24
N LEU A 630 0.60 -28.83 20.60
CA LEU A 630 0.52 -29.29 19.23
C LEU A 630 0.47 -28.12 18.25
N THR A 631 1.15 -28.27 17.12
CA THR A 631 1.16 -27.29 16.03
C THR A 631 0.49 -27.87 14.79
N PHE A 632 -0.58 -27.25 14.33
CA PHE A 632 -1.31 -27.64 13.12
C PHE A 632 -1.02 -26.67 11.97
N VAL A 633 -1.02 -27.20 10.74
CA VAL A 633 -1.04 -26.40 9.51
C VAL A 633 -2.22 -26.85 8.67
N LEU A 634 -3.06 -25.90 8.27
CA LEU A 634 -4.22 -26.14 7.42
C LEU A 634 -3.85 -25.81 5.96
N THR A 635 -4.20 -26.69 5.01
CA THR A 635 -3.92 -26.49 3.59
C THR A 635 -5.02 -27.12 2.71
N GLY A 636 -5.23 -26.57 1.53
CA GLY A 636 -6.31 -27.01 0.65
C GLY A 636 -7.67 -26.43 1.05
N THR A 637 -8.71 -26.82 0.32
CA THR A 637 -10.11 -26.46 0.58
C THR A 637 -10.76 -27.56 1.41
N LEU A 638 -11.31 -27.19 2.58
CA LEU A 638 -12.09 -28.08 3.41
C LEU A 638 -13.56 -28.02 2.96
N GLU A 639 -14.28 -29.13 3.06
CA GLU A 639 -15.66 -29.25 2.59
C GLU A 639 -16.67 -28.68 3.58
N HIS A 640 -16.42 -28.86 4.89
CA HIS A 640 -17.36 -28.51 5.98
C HIS A 640 -16.93 -27.30 6.80
N PHE A 641 -15.68 -26.85 6.67
CA PHE A 641 -15.13 -25.71 7.42
C PHE A 641 -14.39 -24.78 6.50
N THR A 642 -14.44 -23.49 6.77
CA THR A 642 -13.40 -22.60 6.28
C THR A 642 -12.10 -22.85 7.07
N ARG A 643 -10.94 -22.55 6.47
CA ARG A 643 -9.64 -22.68 7.19
C ARG A 643 -9.58 -21.84 8.46
N ASP A 644 -10.28 -20.71 8.49
CA ASP A 644 -10.30 -19.80 9.61
C ASP A 644 -11.19 -20.34 10.75
N GLU A 645 -12.35 -20.91 10.45
CA GLU A 645 -13.20 -21.59 11.41
C GLU A 645 -12.50 -22.80 12.03
N ALA A 646 -11.90 -23.66 11.20
CA ALA A 646 -11.13 -24.80 11.68
C ALA A 646 -9.93 -24.36 12.53
N GLY A 647 -9.24 -23.30 12.12
CA GLY A 647 -8.12 -22.71 12.84
C GLY A 647 -8.54 -22.10 14.17
N ALA A 648 -9.68 -21.42 14.23
CA ALA A 648 -10.23 -20.86 15.47
C ALA A 648 -10.61 -21.97 16.48
N GLN A 649 -11.25 -23.05 16.02
CA GLN A 649 -11.62 -24.18 16.88
C GLN A 649 -10.40 -24.91 17.45
N LEU A 650 -9.37 -25.17 16.61
CA LEU A 650 -8.12 -25.75 17.07
C LEU A 650 -7.40 -24.87 18.10
N LYS A 651 -7.38 -23.56 17.88
CA LYS A 651 -6.83 -22.59 18.86
C LYS A 651 -7.60 -22.56 20.17
N ALA A 652 -8.94 -22.62 20.09
CA ALA A 652 -9.80 -22.70 21.28
C ALA A 652 -9.52 -23.93 22.14
N MET A 653 -9.00 -25.02 21.54
CA MET A 653 -8.58 -26.26 22.22
C MET A 653 -7.09 -26.25 22.62
N GLY A 654 -6.39 -25.12 22.48
CA GLY A 654 -4.99 -24.94 22.89
C GLY A 654 -3.93 -25.26 21.82
N ALA A 655 -4.32 -25.60 20.60
CA ALA A 655 -3.35 -25.85 19.54
C ALA A 655 -2.76 -24.55 18.97
N LYS A 656 -1.52 -24.62 18.50
CA LYS A 656 -0.92 -23.59 17.67
C LYS A 656 -1.24 -23.84 16.20
N VAL A 657 -1.83 -22.87 15.50
CA VAL A 657 -2.07 -22.93 14.07
C VAL A 657 -1.01 -22.08 13.35
N SER A 658 -0.26 -22.70 12.42
CA SER A 658 0.83 -22.08 11.67
C SER A 658 0.52 -22.00 10.18
N GLY A 659 0.95 -20.92 9.53
CA GLY A 659 0.82 -20.74 8.10
C GLY A 659 1.79 -21.58 7.25
N SER A 660 2.86 -22.14 7.86
CA SER A 660 3.92 -22.88 7.14
C SER A 660 4.28 -24.20 7.82
N VAL A 661 4.65 -25.21 7.02
CA VAL A 661 5.07 -26.53 7.49
C VAL A 661 6.57 -26.50 7.85
N SER A 662 6.90 -27.01 9.04
CA SER A 662 8.29 -27.14 9.53
C SER A 662 8.46 -28.44 10.32
N LYS A 663 9.67 -28.78 10.72
CA LYS A 663 9.95 -29.94 11.61
C LYS A 663 9.27 -29.84 12.99
N LYS A 664 8.76 -28.66 13.35
CA LYS A 664 8.01 -28.43 14.60
C LYS A 664 6.49 -28.56 14.41
N THR A 665 6.03 -28.79 13.19
CA THR A 665 4.61 -29.02 12.88
C THR A 665 4.23 -30.43 13.35
N SER A 666 3.19 -30.53 14.15
CA SER A 666 2.71 -31.82 14.67
C SER A 666 1.81 -32.52 13.62
N PHE A 667 0.94 -31.77 12.97
CA PHE A 667 0.01 -32.31 11.98
C PHE A 667 -0.23 -31.29 10.85
N VAL A 668 -0.44 -31.80 9.64
CA VAL A 668 -0.94 -31.02 8.52
C VAL A 668 -2.33 -31.54 8.15
N VAL A 669 -3.33 -30.67 8.18
CA VAL A 669 -4.67 -31.01 7.70
C VAL A 669 -4.77 -30.60 6.24
N ALA A 670 -5.01 -31.58 5.37
CA ALA A 670 -5.06 -31.39 3.93
C ALA A 670 -6.47 -31.63 3.40
N GLY A 671 -7.11 -30.56 2.87
CA GLY A 671 -8.33 -30.63 2.09
C GLY A 671 -8.05 -30.83 0.59
N GLU A 672 -9.07 -30.63 -0.27
CA GLU A 672 -8.90 -30.69 -1.72
C GLU A 672 -7.88 -29.66 -2.22
N ALA A 673 -7.09 -30.05 -3.21
CA ALA A 673 -6.02 -29.22 -3.81
C ALA A 673 -4.98 -28.68 -2.82
N ALA A 674 -4.52 -29.50 -1.91
CA ALA A 674 -3.63 -29.14 -0.78
C ALA A 674 -2.21 -28.66 -1.15
N GLY A 675 -1.84 -28.45 -2.37
CA GLY A 675 -0.66 -27.75 -2.89
C GLY A 675 0.70 -28.06 -2.23
N SER A 676 1.65 -27.12 -2.31
CA SER A 676 3.04 -27.25 -1.86
C SER A 676 3.24 -27.59 -0.36
N LYS A 677 2.27 -27.24 0.49
CA LYS A 677 2.36 -27.54 1.93
C LYS A 677 2.20 -29.04 2.21
N LEU A 678 1.37 -29.76 1.42
CA LEU A 678 1.24 -31.21 1.51
C LEU A 678 2.56 -31.90 1.12
N THR A 679 3.13 -31.54 -0.03
CA THR A 679 4.43 -32.07 -0.49
C THR A 679 5.53 -31.80 0.53
N LYS A 680 5.52 -30.63 1.16
CA LYS A 680 6.49 -30.28 2.21
C LYS A 680 6.27 -31.08 3.49
N ALA A 681 5.04 -31.38 3.88
CA ALA A 681 4.73 -32.24 5.02
C ALA A 681 5.26 -33.67 4.78
N GLU A 682 5.00 -34.24 3.61
CA GLU A 682 5.50 -35.56 3.21
C GLU A 682 7.03 -35.61 3.20
N SER A 683 7.70 -34.57 2.66
CA SER A 683 9.19 -34.51 2.63
C SER A 683 9.81 -34.39 4.02
N LEU A 684 9.11 -33.83 4.99
CA LEU A 684 9.56 -33.66 6.37
C LEU A 684 9.08 -34.80 7.31
N GLY A 685 8.27 -35.74 6.80
CA GLY A 685 7.68 -36.82 7.58
C GLY A 685 6.64 -36.34 8.61
N VAL A 686 6.00 -35.19 8.36
CA VAL A 686 4.93 -34.67 9.21
C VAL A 686 3.64 -35.40 8.90
N PRO A 687 2.92 -35.94 9.91
CA PRO A 687 1.64 -36.62 9.70
C PRO A 687 0.61 -35.72 9.00
N VAL A 688 -0.03 -36.28 7.96
CA VAL A 688 -1.08 -35.58 7.21
C VAL A 688 -2.42 -36.17 7.60
N LEU A 689 -3.35 -35.30 7.94
CA LEU A 689 -4.74 -35.62 8.31
C LEU A 689 -5.67 -35.12 7.22
N ASP A 690 -6.76 -35.83 6.99
CA ASP A 690 -7.88 -35.37 6.19
C ASP A 690 -8.90 -34.59 7.03
N GLU A 691 -9.92 -34.06 6.39
CA GLU A 691 -10.96 -33.28 7.08
C GLU A 691 -11.79 -34.12 8.06
N ALA A 692 -11.99 -35.41 7.78
CA ALA A 692 -12.70 -36.31 8.68
C ALA A 692 -11.92 -36.50 9.99
N ALA A 693 -10.61 -36.67 9.91
CA ALA A 693 -9.73 -36.72 11.08
C ALA A 693 -9.71 -35.41 11.87
N LEU A 694 -9.72 -34.26 11.17
CA LEU A 694 -9.87 -32.95 11.80
C LEU A 694 -11.20 -32.86 12.57
N GLN A 695 -12.32 -33.24 11.97
CA GLN A 695 -13.62 -33.22 12.60
C GLN A 695 -13.64 -34.09 13.86
N GLN A 696 -13.04 -35.29 13.80
CA GLN A 696 -12.91 -36.17 14.95
C GLN A 696 -12.08 -35.52 16.08
N ILE A 697 -10.99 -34.82 15.74
CA ILE A 697 -10.17 -34.09 16.71
C ILE A 697 -10.98 -32.96 17.38
N LEU A 698 -11.75 -32.21 16.59
CA LEU A 698 -12.59 -31.13 17.11
C LEU A 698 -13.73 -31.63 18.01
N GLU A 699 -14.28 -32.82 17.73
CA GLU A 699 -15.32 -33.44 18.53
C GLU A 699 -14.79 -34.11 19.82
N THR A 700 -13.63 -34.77 19.72
CA THR A 700 -13.12 -35.60 20.86
C THR A 700 -12.05 -34.87 21.67
N GLY A 701 -11.45 -33.83 21.15
CA GLY A 701 -10.30 -33.17 21.75
C GLY A 701 -9.01 -33.99 21.74
N GLN A 702 -8.93 -35.09 21.00
CA GLN A 702 -7.78 -35.97 20.98
C GLN A 702 -7.17 -36.02 19.59
N ALA A 703 -5.88 -35.66 19.49
CA ALA A 703 -5.11 -35.85 18.28
C ALA A 703 -4.68 -37.34 18.12
N PRO A 704 -4.52 -37.85 16.89
CA PRO A 704 -3.98 -39.18 16.65
C PRO A 704 -2.59 -39.34 17.29
N ALA A 705 -2.31 -40.55 17.82
CA ALA A 705 -1.06 -40.87 18.49
C ALA A 705 0.14 -40.90 17.52
#